data_fe4db050781cfe2d7eb1041b9c187569
#
_entry.id   fe4db050781cfe2d7eb1041b9c187569
#
_cell.length_a   1.000
_cell.length_b   1.000
_cell.length_c   1.000
_cell.angle_alpha   90.00
_cell.angle_beta   90.00
_cell.angle_gamma   90.00
#
_symmetry.space_group_name_H-M   'P 1'
#
loop_
_entity.id
_entity.type
_entity.pdbx_description
1 polymer ?
#
loop_
_entity_poly.entity_id
_entity_poly.type
_entity_poly.pdbx_seq_one_letter_code
_entity_poly.pdbx_strand_id
1 'polypeptide(L)'
;MLHGSVCENKRCEERTIMRYFAILGGFASALFLFNGPISAETIRGKVIDQAGQSIEGVMVSAIDAEHRKWTSVFTQRDGSFEITGLRKVDHNIRTRLMGLADEWIGDVAVGAKDMVIKTRPAVGEELELQRPANSAFSMLKFDNPRDRMNFKMMCSYCHQVGSLGFRTPEKPVDWETMIRRMDGFGGLYPHTKETIIQRLMDTYKDDAVKKWPAFEPPPAPHGAAAAATITMWEMDKPLEGSFHDLELAGDGLVYAVNISKGRMIALNPQTGEQTAIRFPRGAHAPHSIETANDGSLWTTMCASGHMARYDIETGKFDVYSSAEAPKRRGNYPHTLRINPKDPEGLIWYTDAGSNSCFSIHPKTGFVKEYKLLAAGQAMGAGRGESRGITPYGIDYSPVDGTIWYSKLNGNRIGRIDPTAPDGDIKEWNPPFRGPRRLHVAPDGMIWVPGFGSGVFARFNPNTEYWTVYELPDAENQIPYALNVDRDGIVWICGTHNDTINRFDPKTETLIEYRMPTRVSYTREIEFGDDGSVWTSTSGPARHMERGVGAVIRISLPKTLPEGGGIKLTPKHYDGNHDIGNLATAPKVERKMDSAREKLYATIDANPLPETYRKMPHQKWVDSRLAAFPKHKRQLAGSLFHEFRQTHPDRRNDGQFYVKIIDYIIKNDTPVKRRFVKKWQHHWFGDAPDHLSKRNLERGRMVFEQATCTRCHNLGPGEKKLGPDLTDVTKRFKGSKLLQQIVKPSAEINKDFRTQLVLGDDGKLRTGLVISETDDKIHLIANLLKPDKVEVLAKSSIEERKFADISTMPAGLLDTFGQEEIFDLLAYIQSVSSEKESRSSE
;
A
#
# COMPACT_ATOMS: atom_id res chain seq x y z
N MET A 1 5.74 24.19 69.72
CA MET A 1 6.79 25.20 69.74
C MET A 1 7.13 25.44 68.28
N LEU A 2 6.54 26.43 67.68
CA LEU A 2 6.83 27.86 67.68
C LEU A 2 7.98 28.23 66.75
N HIS A 3 7.59 28.97 65.77
CA HIS A 3 8.14 30.11 65.03
C HIS A 3 8.72 29.66 63.67
N GLY A 4 8.32 30.15 62.56
CA GLY A 4 7.80 31.50 62.23
C GLY A 4 8.71 32.10 61.16
N SER A 5 8.24 32.33 60.03
CA SER A 5 8.52 33.51 59.19
C SER A 5 7.60 33.54 57.94
N VAL A 6 6.65 34.42 58.07
CA VAL A 6 5.92 35.05 56.98
C VAL A 6 6.82 36.15 56.46
N CYS A 7 7.23 36.15 55.25
CA CYS A 7 7.38 37.37 54.41
C CYS A 7 7.81 37.03 52.98
N GLU A 8 7.33 37.84 52.04
CA GLU A 8 7.73 37.92 50.60
C GLU A 8 7.03 37.06 49.56
N ASN A 9 5.70 37.12 49.56
CA ASN A 9 4.93 36.62 48.42
C ASN A 9 4.15 37.69 47.60
N LYS A 10 4.49 38.97 47.76
CA LYS A 10 3.84 40.05 46.98
C LYS A 10 4.65 40.65 45.84
N ARG A 11 5.91 40.27 45.65
CA ARG A 11 6.73 40.75 44.50
C ARG A 11 6.88 39.78 43.34
N CYS A 12 6.47 38.53 43.49
CA CYS A 12 6.50 37.55 42.38
C CYS A 12 5.24 37.55 41.52
N GLU A 13 4.08 37.89 42.08
CA GLU A 13 2.83 37.91 41.28
C GLU A 13 2.75 39.09 40.31
N GLU A 14 3.30 40.28 40.70
CA GLU A 14 3.30 41.43 39.77
C GLU A 14 4.25 41.29 38.57
N ARG A 15 5.29 40.44 38.63
CA ARG A 15 6.18 40.17 37.49
C ARG A 15 5.63 39.13 36.53
N THR A 16 4.75 38.26 36.98
CA THR A 16 4.11 37.23 36.12
C THR A 16 2.94 37.85 35.35
N ILE A 17 2.19 38.74 35.97
CA ILE A 17 1.05 39.43 35.30
C ILE A 17 1.54 40.43 34.23
N MET A 18 2.66 41.13 34.47
CA MET A 18 3.22 42.03 33.44
C MET A 18 3.86 41.27 32.21
N ARG A 19 4.27 40.02 32.37
CA ARG A 19 4.74 39.23 31.24
C ARG A 19 3.59 38.68 30.38
N TYR A 20 2.43 38.39 30.98
CA TYR A 20 1.26 37.97 30.20
C TYR A 20 0.61 39.12 29.40
N PHE A 21 0.61 40.34 29.94
CA PHE A 21 0.10 41.51 29.20
C PHE A 21 1.05 41.98 28.06
N ALA A 22 2.35 41.73 28.16
CA ALA A 22 3.29 42.04 27.07
C ALA A 22 3.22 41.04 25.89
N ILE A 23 2.77 39.79 26.12
CA ILE A 23 2.59 38.78 25.09
C ILE A 23 1.24 38.97 24.38
N LEU A 24 0.19 39.36 25.09
CA LEU A 24 -1.12 39.65 24.45
C LEU A 24 -1.14 41.00 23.69
N GLY A 25 -0.32 41.98 24.09
CA GLY A 25 -0.16 43.24 23.34
C GLY A 25 0.66 43.09 22.04
N GLY A 26 1.52 42.08 21.93
CA GLY A 26 2.32 41.80 20.73
C GLY A 26 1.56 41.05 19.65
N PHE A 27 0.57 40.25 20.02
CA PHE A 27 -0.25 39.52 19.04
C PHE A 27 -1.37 40.35 18.41
N ALA A 28 -1.91 41.35 19.13
CA ALA A 28 -2.94 42.24 18.57
C ALA A 28 -2.39 43.26 17.56
N SER A 29 -1.08 43.58 17.60
CA SER A 29 -0.46 44.50 16.62
C SER A 29 0.04 43.81 15.36
N ALA A 30 0.18 42.46 15.34
CA ALA A 30 0.55 41.70 14.14
C ALA A 30 -0.66 41.31 13.26
N LEU A 31 -1.89 41.37 13.81
CA LEU A 31 -3.11 41.03 13.04
C LEU A 31 -3.67 42.17 12.21
N PHE A 32 -3.12 43.39 12.26
CA PHE A 32 -3.65 44.56 11.53
C PHE A 32 -2.76 45.03 10.35
N LEU A 33 -1.71 44.32 10.00
CA LEU A 33 -0.80 44.76 8.93
C LEU A 33 -0.84 43.93 7.62
N PHE A 34 -1.78 42.99 7.46
CA PHE A 34 -1.85 42.15 6.25
C PHE A 34 -3.25 42.11 5.60
N ASN A 35 -4.08 43.14 5.76
CA ASN A 35 -5.31 43.30 4.97
C ASN A 35 -5.17 44.42 3.95
N GLY A 36 -4.09 44.43 3.18
CA GLY A 36 -4.14 44.99 1.85
C GLY A 36 -4.79 43.95 0.91
N PRO A 37 -5.56 44.37 -0.13
CA PRO A 37 -6.00 43.43 -1.14
C PRO A 37 -4.75 42.73 -1.67
N ILE A 38 -4.67 41.40 -1.50
CA ILE A 38 -3.67 40.61 -2.21
C ILE A 38 -3.97 40.85 -3.68
N SER A 39 -3.20 41.68 -4.33
CA SER A 39 -3.25 41.84 -5.77
C SER A 39 -2.99 40.44 -6.32
N ALA A 40 -4.03 39.83 -6.88
CA ALA A 40 -3.91 38.50 -7.46
C ALA A 40 -2.86 38.60 -8.57
N GLU A 41 -1.64 38.12 -8.26
CA GLU A 41 -0.56 38.16 -9.19
C GLU A 41 -0.79 37.11 -10.28
N THR A 42 -0.54 37.47 -11.51
CA THR A 42 -1.06 36.78 -12.69
C THR A 42 0.06 36.52 -13.67
N ILE A 43 0.04 35.36 -14.33
CA ILE A 43 0.86 35.05 -15.51
C ILE A 43 -0.10 34.87 -16.69
N ARG A 44 0.17 35.55 -17.84
CA ARG A 44 -0.64 35.48 -19.05
C ARG A 44 0.18 35.14 -20.27
N GLY A 45 -0.44 34.48 -21.22
CA GLY A 45 0.21 34.21 -22.50
C GLY A 45 -0.68 33.44 -23.46
N LYS A 46 -0.04 32.90 -24.48
CA LYS A 46 -0.67 32.05 -25.50
C LYS A 46 0.17 30.80 -25.76
N VAL A 47 -0.50 29.71 -26.08
CA VAL A 47 0.13 28.49 -26.59
C VAL A 47 -0.18 28.36 -28.08
N ILE A 48 0.85 28.17 -28.89
CA ILE A 48 0.77 28.04 -30.33
C ILE A 48 1.56 26.82 -30.82
N ASP A 49 1.22 26.34 -32.00
CA ASP A 49 2.00 25.29 -32.68
C ASP A 49 3.26 25.86 -33.38
N GLN A 50 3.98 25.03 -34.09
CA GLN A 50 5.17 25.41 -34.84
C GLN A 50 4.86 26.34 -36.02
N ALA A 51 3.63 26.29 -36.55
CA ALA A 51 3.14 27.16 -37.62
C ALA A 51 2.59 28.52 -37.12
N GLY A 52 2.51 28.71 -35.81
CA GLY A 52 1.97 29.92 -35.18
C GLY A 52 0.45 29.90 -34.98
N GLN A 53 -0.20 28.71 -35.15
CA GLN A 53 -1.64 28.59 -34.92
C GLN A 53 -1.92 28.35 -33.42
N SER A 54 -2.98 29.00 -32.94
CA SER A 54 -3.43 28.88 -31.55
C SER A 54 -3.95 27.48 -31.25
N ILE A 55 -3.65 26.96 -30.05
CA ILE A 55 -4.08 25.62 -29.59
C ILE A 55 -5.00 25.77 -28.38
N GLU A 56 -6.25 25.32 -28.52
CA GLU A 56 -7.24 25.23 -27.44
C GLU A 56 -6.97 23.99 -26.55
N GLY A 57 -7.31 24.08 -25.25
CA GLY A 57 -7.34 22.94 -24.33
C GLY A 57 -5.97 22.45 -23.83
N VAL A 58 -4.90 23.20 -24.08
CA VAL A 58 -3.60 22.92 -23.48
C VAL A 58 -3.65 23.32 -22.00
N MET A 59 -3.38 22.39 -21.11
CA MET A 59 -3.18 22.71 -19.69
C MET A 59 -1.87 23.47 -19.52
N VAL A 60 -1.92 24.66 -18.92
CA VAL A 60 -0.75 25.45 -18.54
C VAL A 60 -0.69 25.53 -17.03
N SER A 61 0.38 25.04 -16.46
CA SER A 61 0.61 24.95 -15.00
C SER A 61 1.71 25.92 -14.58
N ALA A 62 1.43 26.80 -13.60
CA ALA A 62 2.44 27.57 -12.88
C ALA A 62 2.80 26.81 -11.59
N ILE A 63 4.08 26.53 -11.41
CA ILE A 63 4.61 25.67 -10.36
C ILE A 63 5.48 26.51 -9.43
N ASP A 64 5.00 26.71 -8.21
CA ASP A 64 5.79 27.22 -7.09
C ASP A 64 6.64 26.08 -6.52
N ALA A 65 7.91 26.09 -6.82
CA ALA A 65 8.83 25.02 -6.43
C ALA A 65 9.07 24.95 -4.92
N GLU A 66 9.01 26.07 -4.20
CA GLU A 66 9.21 26.16 -2.76
C GLU A 66 8.08 25.46 -2.00
N HIS A 67 6.83 25.79 -2.37
CA HIS A 67 5.62 25.25 -1.74
C HIS A 67 5.05 24.04 -2.48
N ARG A 68 5.73 23.58 -3.55
CA ARG A 68 5.30 22.47 -4.40
C ARG A 68 3.86 22.56 -4.85
N LYS A 69 3.41 23.82 -5.05
CA LYS A 69 2.04 24.13 -5.44
C LYS A 69 1.98 24.36 -6.93
N TRP A 70 1.07 23.66 -7.58
CA TRP A 70 0.76 23.79 -8.98
C TRP A 70 -0.58 24.53 -9.13
N THR A 71 -0.65 25.52 -9.98
CA THR A 71 -1.92 26.14 -10.39
C THR A 71 -2.04 25.99 -11.89
N SER A 72 -3.03 25.24 -12.34
CA SER A 72 -3.21 24.83 -13.73
C SER A 72 -4.53 25.37 -14.30
N VAL A 73 -4.48 25.93 -15.50
CA VAL A 73 -5.64 26.36 -16.30
C VAL A 73 -5.52 25.77 -17.69
N PHE A 74 -6.57 25.90 -18.50
CA PHE A 74 -6.56 25.45 -19.89
C PHE A 74 -6.57 26.64 -20.84
N THR A 75 -5.90 26.52 -22.00
CA THR A 75 -5.95 27.53 -23.03
C THR A 75 -7.34 27.61 -23.64
N GLN A 76 -7.75 28.85 -23.94
CA GLN A 76 -8.99 29.16 -24.64
C GLN A 76 -8.85 28.89 -26.15
N ARG A 77 -9.94 29.04 -26.91
CA ARG A 77 -9.97 28.80 -28.36
C ARG A 77 -8.93 29.60 -29.14
N ASP A 78 -8.58 30.81 -28.67
CA ASP A 78 -7.54 31.66 -29.27
C ASP A 78 -6.13 31.33 -28.74
N GLY A 79 -5.96 30.22 -28.02
CA GLY A 79 -4.72 29.77 -27.41
C GLY A 79 -4.33 30.53 -26.14
N SER A 80 -5.09 31.56 -25.72
CA SER A 80 -4.76 32.38 -24.56
C SER A 80 -4.97 31.61 -23.24
N PHE A 81 -4.17 31.97 -22.23
CA PHE A 81 -4.32 31.49 -20.85
C PHE A 81 -4.06 32.62 -19.86
N GLU A 82 -4.69 32.53 -18.71
CA GLU A 82 -4.45 33.39 -17.56
C GLU A 82 -4.46 32.58 -16.28
N ILE A 83 -3.34 32.61 -15.55
CA ILE A 83 -3.20 31.95 -14.26
C ILE A 83 -3.16 33.01 -13.17
N THR A 84 -4.13 33.00 -12.26
CA THR A 84 -4.32 34.00 -11.20
C THR A 84 -4.08 33.40 -9.82
N GLY A 85 -3.95 34.25 -8.80
CA GLY A 85 -3.80 33.78 -7.39
C GLY A 85 -2.43 33.19 -7.10
N LEU A 86 -1.41 33.61 -7.84
CA LEU A 86 -0.04 33.17 -7.67
C LEU A 86 0.65 33.91 -6.53
N ARG A 87 1.59 33.28 -5.87
CA ARG A 87 2.51 33.94 -4.93
C ARG A 87 3.52 34.80 -5.70
N LYS A 88 4.05 35.84 -5.06
CA LYS A 88 5.06 36.77 -5.64
C LYS A 88 6.46 36.12 -5.60
N VAL A 89 6.63 35.04 -6.34
CA VAL A 89 7.88 34.31 -6.55
C VAL A 89 7.96 33.93 -8.02
N ASP A 90 9.13 33.51 -8.48
CA ASP A 90 9.29 32.95 -9.83
C ASP A 90 8.65 31.54 -9.87
N HIS A 91 7.99 31.24 -10.98
CA HIS A 91 7.31 29.98 -11.21
C HIS A 91 7.92 29.24 -12.40
N ASN A 92 7.95 27.92 -12.31
CA ASN A 92 8.17 27.10 -13.50
C ASN A 92 6.85 26.91 -14.23
N ILE A 93 6.84 27.15 -15.53
CA ILE A 93 5.66 26.95 -16.38
C ILE A 93 5.79 25.63 -17.11
N ARG A 94 4.72 24.83 -17.12
CA ARG A 94 4.62 23.63 -17.91
C ARG A 94 3.35 23.62 -18.75
N THR A 95 3.47 23.20 -20.01
CA THR A 95 2.31 22.91 -20.86
C THR A 95 2.07 21.42 -20.98
N ARG A 96 0.80 21.01 -21.07
CA ARG A 96 0.41 19.61 -21.29
C ARG A 96 -0.87 19.46 -22.08
N LEU A 97 -0.78 18.69 -23.16
CA LEU A 97 -1.93 18.13 -23.89
C LEU A 97 -1.50 16.79 -24.48
N MET A 98 -2.32 15.75 -24.35
CA MET A 98 -2.01 14.46 -24.99
C MET A 98 -1.88 14.66 -26.49
N GLY A 99 -0.82 14.12 -27.08
CA GLY A 99 -0.45 14.32 -28.48
C GLY A 99 0.55 15.45 -28.72
N LEU A 100 0.80 16.31 -27.74
CA LEU A 100 1.82 17.35 -27.80
C LEU A 100 2.95 17.08 -26.79
N ALA A 101 4.15 17.56 -27.09
CA ALA A 101 5.26 17.55 -26.15
C ALA A 101 4.97 18.48 -24.96
N ASP A 102 5.36 18.05 -23.76
CA ASP A 102 5.32 18.91 -22.58
C ASP A 102 6.46 19.94 -22.68
N GLU A 103 6.14 21.24 -22.73
CA GLU A 103 7.14 22.30 -22.71
C GLU A 103 7.35 22.82 -21.29
N TRP A 104 8.61 23.11 -20.94
CA TRP A 104 9.00 23.61 -19.63
C TRP A 104 9.77 24.91 -19.74
N ILE A 105 9.33 25.92 -19.00
CA ILE A 105 9.98 27.24 -18.93
C ILE A 105 10.25 27.55 -17.47
N GLY A 106 11.52 27.74 -17.11
CA GLY A 106 11.94 28.05 -15.75
C GLY A 106 11.89 29.53 -15.43
N ASP A 107 11.84 29.86 -14.14
CA ASP A 107 12.05 31.18 -13.56
C ASP A 107 11.19 32.30 -14.18
N VAL A 108 9.90 32.03 -14.39
CA VAL A 108 8.93 33.01 -14.91
C VAL A 108 8.44 33.88 -13.76
N ALA A 109 8.75 35.15 -13.81
CA ALA A 109 8.30 36.10 -12.81
C ALA A 109 6.78 36.30 -12.86
N VAL A 110 6.15 36.43 -11.69
CA VAL A 110 4.75 36.85 -11.61
C VAL A 110 4.58 38.23 -12.21
N GLY A 111 3.48 38.42 -12.92
CA GLY A 111 3.23 39.65 -13.70
C GLY A 111 3.67 39.53 -15.15
N ALA A 112 4.28 38.41 -15.56
CA ALA A 112 4.59 38.16 -16.97
C ALA A 112 3.33 38.23 -17.83
N LYS A 113 3.41 38.98 -18.89
CA LYS A 113 2.33 39.18 -19.88
C LYS A 113 2.87 38.86 -21.27
N ASP A 114 1.99 38.49 -22.14
CA ASP A 114 2.31 38.24 -23.55
C ASP A 114 3.33 37.08 -23.77
N MET A 115 3.37 36.12 -22.85
CA MET A 115 4.14 34.89 -23.06
C MET A 115 3.64 34.16 -24.29
N VAL A 116 4.56 33.71 -25.14
CA VAL A 116 4.26 32.85 -26.28
C VAL A 116 4.99 31.52 -26.09
N ILE A 117 4.22 30.45 -25.87
CA ILE A 117 4.77 29.09 -25.70
C ILE A 117 4.51 28.33 -26.99
N LYS A 118 5.60 27.88 -27.64
CA LYS A 118 5.50 27.05 -28.84
C LYS A 118 5.63 25.58 -28.43
N THR A 119 4.70 24.75 -28.86
CA THR A 119 4.73 23.32 -28.65
C THR A 119 4.75 22.58 -29.98
N ARG A 120 5.08 21.29 -29.93
CA ARG A 120 5.18 20.42 -31.10
C ARG A 120 4.41 19.11 -30.84
N PRO A 121 4.04 18.39 -31.91
CA PRO A 121 3.53 17.02 -31.74
C PRO A 121 4.52 16.12 -31.00
N ALA A 122 4.02 15.34 -30.05
CA ALA A 122 4.74 14.22 -29.45
C ALA A 122 4.76 13.06 -30.45
N VAL A 123 5.90 12.43 -30.64
CA VAL A 123 6.05 11.33 -31.62
C VAL A 123 6.78 10.14 -31.01
N GLY A 124 6.57 8.96 -31.57
CA GLY A 124 7.25 7.72 -31.16
C GLY A 124 7.09 7.41 -29.67
N GLU A 125 8.20 7.18 -28.98
CA GLU A 125 8.20 6.83 -27.55
C GLU A 125 7.60 7.94 -26.68
N GLU A 126 7.85 9.21 -26.98
CA GLU A 126 7.28 10.35 -26.25
C GLU A 126 5.75 10.33 -26.25
N LEU A 127 5.14 9.99 -27.39
CA LEU A 127 3.69 9.85 -27.51
C LEU A 127 3.18 8.62 -26.75
N GLU A 128 3.89 7.49 -26.86
CA GLU A 128 3.51 6.28 -26.14
C GLU A 128 3.59 6.43 -24.61
N LEU A 129 4.52 7.22 -24.10
CA LEU A 129 4.59 7.55 -22.68
C LEU A 129 3.36 8.31 -22.16
N GLN A 130 2.61 8.96 -23.06
CA GLN A 130 1.39 9.69 -22.71
C GLN A 130 0.14 8.80 -22.65
N ARG A 131 0.20 7.59 -23.17
CA ARG A 131 -0.93 6.62 -23.18
C ARG A 131 -1.48 6.40 -21.78
N PRO A 132 -2.76 6.70 -21.49
CA PRO A 132 -3.36 6.50 -20.19
C PRO A 132 -3.59 5.01 -19.87
N ALA A 133 -3.83 4.70 -18.59
CA ALA A 133 -3.93 3.32 -18.15
C ALA A 133 -5.10 2.56 -18.77
N ASN A 134 -6.27 3.21 -19.01
CA ASN A 134 -7.41 2.57 -19.68
C ASN A 134 -7.06 2.12 -21.11
N SER A 135 -6.37 2.94 -21.89
CA SER A 135 -5.91 2.57 -23.23
C SER A 135 -4.93 1.38 -23.21
N ALA A 136 -3.97 1.37 -22.27
CA ALA A 136 -3.08 0.22 -22.11
C ALA A 136 -3.79 -1.01 -21.55
N PHE A 137 -4.80 -0.85 -20.68
CA PHE A 137 -5.64 -1.93 -20.17
C PHE A 137 -6.46 -2.58 -21.28
N SER A 138 -6.87 -1.84 -22.31
CA SER A 138 -7.59 -2.36 -23.47
C SER A 138 -6.78 -3.39 -24.28
N MET A 139 -5.45 -3.38 -24.15
CA MET A 139 -4.56 -4.35 -24.79
C MET A 139 -4.62 -5.72 -24.12
N LEU A 140 -5.09 -5.83 -22.88
CA LEU A 140 -5.27 -7.09 -22.17
C LEU A 140 -6.48 -7.85 -22.73
N LYS A 141 -6.23 -8.93 -23.43
CA LYS A 141 -7.28 -9.80 -23.99
C LYS A 141 -7.44 -11.05 -23.14
N PHE A 142 -8.67 -11.38 -22.82
CA PHE A 142 -9.07 -12.58 -22.11
C PHE A 142 -10.01 -13.40 -22.99
N ASP A 143 -9.95 -14.72 -22.87
CA ASP A 143 -10.78 -15.62 -23.68
C ASP A 143 -12.25 -15.56 -23.30
N ASN A 144 -12.53 -15.12 -22.05
CA ASN A 144 -13.90 -14.91 -21.61
C ASN A 144 -14.06 -13.60 -20.81
N PRO A 145 -15.22 -12.96 -20.92
CA PRO A 145 -15.51 -11.69 -20.22
C PRO A 145 -15.43 -11.78 -18.70
N ARG A 146 -15.69 -12.97 -18.14
CA ARG A 146 -15.65 -13.19 -16.69
C ARG A 146 -14.24 -13.08 -16.13
N ASP A 147 -13.24 -13.67 -16.78
CA ASP A 147 -11.85 -13.61 -16.32
C ASP A 147 -11.32 -12.18 -16.45
N ARG A 148 -11.72 -11.47 -17.50
CA ARG A 148 -11.41 -10.05 -17.66
C ARG A 148 -12.04 -9.21 -16.54
N MET A 149 -13.31 -9.45 -16.22
CA MET A 149 -14.00 -8.77 -15.12
C MET A 149 -13.34 -9.06 -13.77
N ASN A 150 -13.00 -10.33 -13.51
CA ASN A 150 -12.30 -10.72 -12.29
C ASN A 150 -10.94 -10.03 -12.20
N PHE A 151 -10.17 -9.97 -13.28
CA PHE A 151 -8.91 -9.25 -13.34
C PHE A 151 -9.10 -7.77 -13.04
N LYS A 152 -10.06 -7.11 -13.70
CA LYS A 152 -10.39 -5.70 -13.47
C LYS A 152 -10.73 -5.43 -12.00
N MET A 153 -11.63 -6.24 -11.42
CA MET A 153 -12.06 -6.11 -10.03
C MET A 153 -10.93 -6.31 -9.02
N MET A 154 -10.00 -7.24 -9.28
CA MET A 154 -8.98 -7.65 -8.33
C MET A 154 -7.68 -6.86 -8.47
N CYS A 155 -7.19 -6.68 -9.70
CA CYS A 155 -5.87 -6.10 -9.94
C CYS A 155 -5.88 -4.58 -9.92
N SER A 156 -7.00 -3.96 -10.30
CA SER A 156 -7.16 -2.51 -10.24
C SER A 156 -7.60 -1.98 -8.87
N TYR A 157 -7.63 -2.84 -7.86
CA TYR A 157 -8.09 -2.51 -6.52
C TYR A 157 -7.15 -1.54 -5.78
N CYS A 158 -5.85 -1.66 -6.00
CA CYS A 158 -4.83 -0.92 -5.26
C CYS A 158 -4.07 0.11 -6.10
N HIS A 159 -4.00 -0.06 -7.42
CA HIS A 159 -3.30 0.84 -8.33
C HIS A 159 -3.78 0.67 -9.78
N GLN A 160 -3.49 1.64 -10.63
CA GLN A 160 -3.82 1.55 -12.06
C GLN A 160 -3.07 0.40 -12.73
N VAL A 161 -3.80 -0.50 -13.37
CA VAL A 161 -3.24 -1.54 -14.25
C VAL A 161 -3.10 -0.96 -15.65
N GLY A 162 -1.90 -1.06 -16.22
CA GLY A 162 -1.58 -0.44 -17.52
C GLY A 162 -0.97 0.95 -17.41
N SER A 163 -0.80 1.51 -16.20
CA SER A 163 -0.05 2.75 -16.03
C SER A 163 1.40 2.64 -16.50
N LEU A 164 2.05 3.77 -16.73
CA LEU A 164 3.43 3.82 -17.20
C LEU A 164 4.38 2.96 -16.34
N GLY A 165 4.34 3.12 -15.02
CA GLY A 165 5.17 2.32 -14.09
C GLY A 165 4.82 0.83 -14.04
N PHE A 166 3.69 0.42 -14.65
CA PHE A 166 3.28 -0.96 -14.76
C PHE A 166 3.78 -1.61 -16.07
N ARG A 167 3.72 -0.88 -17.20
CA ARG A 167 4.06 -1.40 -18.53
C ARG A 167 5.50 -1.16 -18.97
N THR A 168 6.21 -0.21 -18.35
CA THR A 168 7.61 0.11 -18.63
C THR A 168 8.44 0.04 -17.34
N PRO A 169 8.57 -1.13 -16.70
CA PRO A 169 9.36 -1.25 -15.49
C PRO A 169 10.86 -1.03 -15.79
N GLU A 170 11.57 -0.38 -14.91
CA GLU A 170 13.03 -0.16 -15.01
C GLU A 170 13.84 -1.46 -15.09
N LYS A 171 13.24 -2.60 -14.72
CA LYS A 171 13.84 -3.94 -14.76
C LYS A 171 12.84 -4.94 -15.30
N PRO A 172 13.29 -6.01 -15.98
CA PRO A 172 12.42 -7.10 -16.39
C PRO A 172 11.56 -7.57 -15.22
N VAL A 173 10.24 -7.52 -15.38
CA VAL A 173 9.31 -7.95 -14.35
C VAL A 173 9.12 -9.47 -14.45
N ASP A 174 9.46 -10.16 -13.37
CA ASP A 174 9.01 -11.53 -13.16
C ASP A 174 7.54 -11.48 -12.72
N TRP A 175 6.63 -11.59 -13.69
CA TRP A 175 5.18 -11.54 -13.47
C TRP A 175 4.71 -12.64 -12.52
N GLU A 176 5.31 -13.82 -12.56
CA GLU A 176 4.95 -14.88 -11.61
C GLU A 176 5.23 -14.45 -10.17
N THR A 177 6.42 -13.95 -9.92
CA THR A 177 6.80 -13.44 -8.59
C THR A 177 5.94 -12.26 -8.17
N MET A 178 5.65 -11.33 -9.08
CA MET A 178 4.81 -10.17 -8.80
C MET A 178 3.39 -10.59 -8.44
N ILE A 179 2.77 -11.46 -9.23
CA ILE A 179 1.40 -11.94 -8.99
C ILE A 179 1.32 -12.77 -7.72
N ARG A 180 2.31 -13.64 -7.42
CA ARG A 180 2.37 -14.35 -6.14
C ARG A 180 2.48 -13.40 -4.96
N ARG A 181 3.18 -12.28 -5.11
CA ARG A 181 3.24 -11.22 -4.07
C ARG A 181 1.89 -10.53 -3.92
N MET A 182 1.20 -10.17 -5.01
CA MET A 182 -0.13 -9.56 -4.98
C MET A 182 -1.17 -10.51 -4.36
N ASP A 183 -1.11 -11.80 -4.66
CA ASP A 183 -1.92 -12.85 -4.04
C ASP A 183 -1.74 -12.89 -2.51
N GLY A 184 -0.52 -12.66 -2.02
CA GLY A 184 -0.22 -12.53 -0.60
C GLY A 184 -0.95 -11.38 0.11
N PHE A 185 -1.38 -10.35 -0.64
CA PHE A 185 -2.24 -9.27 -0.14
C PHE A 185 -3.74 -9.63 -0.18
N GLY A 186 -4.11 -10.79 -0.69
CA GLY A 186 -5.47 -11.34 -0.63
C GLY A 186 -6.33 -11.04 -1.86
N GLY A 187 -5.73 -10.77 -3.00
CA GLY A 187 -6.40 -10.21 -4.17
C GLY A 187 -6.78 -11.16 -5.30
N LEU A 188 -6.40 -12.43 -5.30
CA LEU A 188 -6.61 -13.26 -6.49
C LEU A 188 -7.49 -14.49 -6.24
N TYR A 189 -8.32 -14.82 -7.25
CA TYR A 189 -8.99 -16.10 -7.30
C TYR A 189 -7.99 -17.19 -7.69
N PRO A 190 -7.89 -18.28 -6.93
CA PRO A 190 -6.88 -19.32 -7.18
C PRO A 190 -6.91 -19.88 -8.61
N HIS A 191 -8.09 -19.95 -9.24
CA HIS A 191 -8.29 -20.53 -10.57
C HIS A 191 -7.95 -19.59 -11.73
N THR A 192 -7.68 -18.31 -11.47
CA THR A 192 -7.38 -17.31 -12.51
C THR A 192 -5.90 -16.91 -12.54
N LYS A 193 -5.11 -17.35 -11.57
CA LYS A 193 -3.73 -16.90 -11.37
C LYS A 193 -2.83 -17.16 -12.60
N GLU A 194 -2.81 -18.37 -13.08
CA GLU A 194 -1.98 -18.77 -14.21
C GLU A 194 -2.40 -18.05 -15.49
N THR A 195 -3.72 -17.92 -15.71
CA THR A 195 -4.26 -17.14 -16.85
C THR A 195 -3.84 -15.68 -16.76
N ILE A 196 -3.90 -15.08 -15.58
CA ILE A 196 -3.49 -13.69 -15.36
C ILE A 196 -1.99 -13.51 -15.65
N ILE A 197 -1.14 -14.38 -15.11
CA ILE A 197 0.31 -14.33 -15.36
C ILE A 197 0.59 -14.41 -16.85
N GLN A 198 -0.02 -15.37 -17.54
CA GLN A 198 0.19 -15.55 -18.99
C GLN A 198 -0.27 -14.31 -19.78
N ARG A 199 -1.46 -13.77 -19.48
CA ARG A 199 -1.98 -12.57 -20.18
C ARG A 199 -1.13 -11.32 -19.94
N LEU A 200 -0.60 -11.13 -18.72
CA LEU A 200 0.33 -10.04 -18.43
C LEU A 200 1.64 -10.20 -19.20
N MET A 201 2.17 -11.42 -19.26
CA MET A 201 3.37 -11.73 -20.05
C MET A 201 3.16 -11.46 -21.53
N ASP A 202 2.04 -11.91 -22.08
CA ASP A 202 1.72 -11.72 -23.50
C ASP A 202 1.50 -10.25 -23.87
N THR A 203 1.00 -9.45 -22.92
CA THR A 203 0.60 -8.06 -23.17
C THR A 203 1.71 -7.06 -22.90
N TYR A 204 2.47 -7.25 -21.82
CA TYR A 204 3.41 -6.25 -21.29
C TYR A 204 4.88 -6.65 -21.36
N LYS A 205 5.24 -7.67 -22.16
CA LYS A 205 6.64 -7.88 -22.52
C LYS A 205 7.12 -6.77 -23.45
N ASP A 206 8.40 -6.39 -23.31
CA ASP A 206 9.01 -5.31 -24.09
C ASP A 206 8.74 -5.41 -25.60
N ASP A 207 8.83 -6.61 -26.16
CA ASP A 207 8.57 -6.87 -27.58
C ASP A 207 7.07 -6.88 -27.94
N ALA A 208 6.18 -7.16 -26.99
CA ALA A 208 4.74 -7.08 -27.16
C ALA A 208 4.24 -5.63 -27.15
N VAL A 209 4.73 -4.81 -26.23
CA VAL A 209 4.38 -3.38 -26.14
C VAL A 209 4.74 -2.64 -27.43
N LYS A 210 5.89 -2.97 -28.03
CA LYS A 210 6.31 -2.40 -29.32
C LYS A 210 5.39 -2.72 -30.49
N LYS A 211 4.55 -3.74 -30.38
CA LYS A 211 3.59 -4.17 -31.41
C LYS A 211 2.18 -3.62 -31.18
N TRP A 212 1.99 -2.83 -30.12
CA TRP A 212 0.67 -2.21 -29.91
C TRP A 212 0.33 -1.24 -31.04
N PRO A 213 -0.98 -1.06 -31.33
CA PRO A 213 -1.42 0.03 -32.19
C PRO A 213 -0.88 1.35 -31.69
N ALA A 214 -0.51 2.26 -32.58
CA ALA A 214 -0.08 3.59 -32.22
C ALA A 214 -1.14 4.25 -31.32
N PHE A 215 -0.69 5.01 -30.32
CA PHE A 215 -1.63 5.70 -29.44
C PHE A 215 -2.24 6.88 -30.18
N GLU A 216 -3.56 6.91 -30.25
CA GLU A 216 -4.34 8.01 -30.76
C GLU A 216 -4.83 8.86 -29.57
N PRO A 217 -4.30 10.09 -29.39
CA PRO A 217 -4.74 10.97 -28.33
C PRO A 217 -6.22 11.33 -28.45
N PRO A 218 -6.97 11.38 -27.35
CA PRO A 218 -8.35 11.84 -27.37
C PRO A 218 -8.41 13.34 -27.70
N PRO A 219 -9.56 13.84 -28.16
CA PRO A 219 -9.74 15.27 -28.47
C PRO A 219 -9.30 16.19 -27.33
N ALA A 220 -8.82 17.35 -27.67
CA ALA A 220 -8.46 18.40 -26.71
C ALA A 220 -9.70 18.83 -25.90
N PRO A 221 -9.59 19.08 -24.59
CA PRO A 221 -10.68 19.62 -23.80
C PRO A 221 -11.03 21.05 -24.31
N HIS A 222 -12.33 21.35 -24.37
CA HIS A 222 -12.84 22.66 -24.80
C HIS A 222 -14.09 22.99 -23.99
N GLY A 223 -14.54 24.24 -24.09
CA GLY A 223 -15.74 24.71 -23.40
C GLY A 223 -15.69 24.41 -21.90
N ALA A 224 -16.75 23.79 -21.37
CA ALA A 224 -16.82 23.43 -19.93
C ALA A 224 -15.68 22.53 -19.45
N ALA A 225 -15.17 21.63 -20.28
CA ALA A 225 -14.06 20.75 -19.93
C ALA A 225 -12.69 21.48 -19.81
N ALA A 226 -12.58 22.66 -20.38
CA ALA A 226 -11.42 23.55 -20.30
C ALA A 226 -11.59 24.71 -19.32
N ALA A 227 -12.69 24.75 -18.55
CA ALA A 227 -13.03 25.88 -17.69
C ALA A 227 -12.49 25.77 -16.25
N ALA A 228 -11.94 24.61 -15.87
CA ALA A 228 -11.47 24.35 -14.51
C ALA A 228 -10.12 25.04 -14.23
N THR A 229 -9.99 25.59 -13.01
CA THR A 229 -8.69 25.84 -12.40
C THR A 229 -8.36 24.69 -11.46
N ILE A 230 -7.23 24.02 -11.69
CA ILE A 230 -6.83 22.86 -10.88
C ILE A 230 -5.59 23.26 -10.08
N THR A 231 -5.74 23.24 -8.75
CA THR A 231 -4.61 23.44 -7.82
C THR A 231 -4.19 22.10 -7.26
N MET A 232 -2.88 21.84 -7.26
CA MET A 232 -2.31 20.60 -6.72
C MET A 232 -1.15 20.93 -5.78
N TRP A 233 -1.09 20.28 -4.64
CA TRP A 233 0.01 20.34 -3.67
C TRP A 233 0.70 18.98 -3.62
N GLU A 234 1.93 18.94 -4.16
CA GLU A 234 2.76 17.74 -4.00
C GLU A 234 3.19 17.59 -2.53
N MET A 235 3.07 16.38 -1.99
CA MET A 235 3.47 16.11 -0.62
C MET A 235 4.99 16.04 -0.49
N ASP A 236 5.50 16.38 0.70
CA ASP A 236 6.92 16.32 0.98
C ASP A 236 7.51 14.92 0.83
N LYS A 237 8.72 14.79 0.24
CA LYS A 237 9.35 13.50 -0.03
C LYS A 237 9.46 12.56 1.19
N PRO A 238 9.79 13.02 2.41
CA PRO A 238 9.74 12.14 3.59
C PRO A 238 8.34 11.60 3.87
N LEU A 239 7.31 12.23 3.31
CA LEU A 239 5.91 11.91 3.46
C LEU A 239 5.36 11.13 2.27
N GLU A 240 6.20 10.81 1.28
CA GLU A 240 5.79 10.04 0.10
C GLU A 240 5.04 8.76 0.49
N GLY A 241 4.05 8.39 -0.31
CA GLY A 241 3.22 7.22 -0.08
C GLY A 241 1.85 7.37 -0.69
N SER A 242 1.01 6.38 -0.44
CA SER A 242 -0.37 6.38 -0.92
C SER A 242 -1.25 7.19 0.01
N PHE A 243 -1.72 8.33 -0.42
CA PHE A 243 -2.83 9.02 0.23
C PHE A 243 -4.12 8.30 -0.11
N HIS A 244 -5.01 8.14 0.86
CA HIS A 244 -6.23 7.39 0.63
C HIS A 244 -7.44 8.30 0.62
N ASP A 245 -7.78 8.89 1.73
CA ASP A 245 -8.88 9.84 1.88
C ASP A 245 -8.35 11.17 2.44
N LEU A 246 -9.11 12.23 2.26
CA LEU A 246 -8.85 13.55 2.83
C LEU A 246 -10.12 14.12 3.45
N GLU A 247 -9.93 15.09 4.34
CA GLU A 247 -11.01 15.81 5.03
C GLU A 247 -10.68 17.30 5.10
N LEU A 248 -11.69 18.13 4.86
CA LEU A 248 -11.63 19.58 4.99
C LEU A 248 -12.12 19.97 6.38
N ALA A 249 -11.21 20.17 7.32
CA ALA A 249 -11.58 20.40 8.71
C ALA A 249 -11.94 21.88 8.99
N GLY A 250 -12.67 22.09 10.10
CA GLY A 250 -13.15 23.41 10.51
C GLY A 250 -12.06 24.41 10.89
N ASP A 251 -10.81 23.97 11.08
CA ASP A 251 -9.64 24.83 11.31
C ASP A 251 -9.03 25.42 10.02
N GLY A 252 -9.61 25.08 8.85
CA GLY A 252 -9.19 25.53 7.54
C GLY A 252 -8.03 24.73 6.94
N LEU A 253 -7.60 23.66 7.59
CA LEU A 253 -6.60 22.72 7.05
C LEU A 253 -7.26 21.54 6.31
N VAL A 254 -6.49 20.94 5.44
CA VAL A 254 -6.87 19.71 4.73
C VAL A 254 -6.07 18.54 5.30
N TYR A 255 -6.74 17.57 5.86
CA TYR A 255 -6.12 16.40 6.45
C TYR A 255 -6.19 15.21 5.50
N ALA A 256 -5.04 14.77 5.00
CA ALA A 256 -4.95 13.62 4.08
C ALA A 256 -4.27 12.43 4.77
N VAL A 257 -4.92 11.26 4.79
CA VAL A 257 -4.40 10.05 5.45
C VAL A 257 -3.47 9.28 4.51
N ASN A 258 -2.29 8.91 5.02
CA ASN A 258 -1.30 8.13 4.30
C ASN A 258 -1.31 6.68 4.80
N ILE A 259 -2.00 5.81 4.06
CA ILE A 259 -2.21 4.41 4.43
C ILE A 259 -0.89 3.62 4.58
N SER A 260 0.12 3.95 3.78
CA SER A 260 1.40 3.22 3.76
C SER A 260 2.34 3.62 4.88
N LYS A 261 2.20 4.84 5.44
CA LYS A 261 3.15 5.40 6.41
C LYS A 261 2.57 5.55 7.81
N GLY A 262 1.30 5.23 8.04
CA GLY A 262 0.66 5.31 9.35
C GLY A 262 0.65 6.73 9.93
N ARG A 263 0.33 7.72 9.10
CA ARG A 263 0.23 9.14 9.47
C ARG A 263 -0.82 9.86 8.62
N MET A 264 -1.23 11.01 9.05
CA MET A 264 -1.95 11.99 8.24
C MET A 264 -1.09 13.25 8.06
N ILE A 265 -1.40 14.01 7.02
CA ILE A 265 -0.75 15.28 6.70
C ILE A 265 -1.81 16.36 6.83
N ALA A 266 -1.55 17.35 7.67
CA ALA A 266 -2.30 18.60 7.70
C ALA A 266 -1.67 19.57 6.70
N LEU A 267 -2.40 19.92 5.66
CA LEU A 267 -2.02 20.87 4.61
C LEU A 267 -2.76 22.18 4.82
N ASN A 268 -2.03 23.27 4.92
CA ASN A 268 -2.63 24.59 4.82
C ASN A 268 -2.76 24.98 3.32
N PRO A 269 -3.97 25.03 2.75
CA PRO A 269 -4.14 25.29 1.30
C PRO A 269 -3.80 26.72 0.90
N GLN A 270 -3.71 27.66 1.85
CA GLN A 270 -3.35 29.05 1.58
C GLN A 270 -1.83 29.23 1.50
N THR A 271 -1.11 28.68 2.48
CA THR A 271 0.35 28.83 2.57
C THR A 271 1.11 27.70 1.87
N GLY A 272 0.51 26.51 1.71
CA GLY A 272 1.17 25.30 1.22
C GLY A 272 1.97 24.56 2.30
N GLU A 273 1.96 25.04 3.54
CA GLU A 273 2.63 24.36 4.65
C GLU A 273 2.03 22.99 4.94
N GLN A 274 2.89 22.04 5.27
CA GLN A 274 2.52 20.63 5.49
C GLN A 274 3.08 20.16 6.83
N THR A 275 2.21 19.63 7.69
CA THR A 275 2.58 19.06 8.98
C THR A 275 2.22 17.57 9.02
N ALA A 276 3.20 16.72 9.32
CA ALA A 276 2.98 15.29 9.49
C ALA A 276 2.55 14.95 10.92
N ILE A 277 1.39 14.32 11.06
CA ILE A 277 0.83 13.87 12.33
C ILE A 277 0.84 12.35 12.35
N ARG A 278 1.58 11.75 13.30
CA ARG A 278 1.72 10.30 13.41
C ARG A 278 0.63 9.71 14.28
N PHE A 279 0.00 8.64 13.81
CA PHE A 279 -0.91 7.86 14.64
C PHE A 279 -0.17 7.12 15.75
N PRO A 280 -0.83 6.86 16.90
CA PRO A 280 -0.26 6.13 18.02
C PRO A 280 0.28 4.76 17.64
N ARG A 281 1.26 4.27 18.39
CA ARG A 281 1.82 2.95 18.20
C ARG A 281 0.74 1.86 18.34
N GLY A 282 0.60 1.00 17.35
CA GLY A 282 -0.43 -0.04 17.30
C GLY A 282 -1.59 0.28 16.38
N ALA A 283 -1.84 1.56 16.06
CA ALA A 283 -2.81 1.99 15.08
C ALA A 283 -2.14 2.07 13.69
N HIS A 284 -2.58 1.23 12.75
CA HIS A 284 -1.90 1.06 11.46
C HIS A 284 -2.84 1.16 10.27
N ALA A 285 -2.32 1.71 9.17
CA ALA A 285 -2.98 1.89 7.90
C ALA A 285 -4.27 2.74 8.02
N PRO A 286 -4.14 4.05 8.28
CA PRO A 286 -5.27 4.97 8.23
C PRO A 286 -5.87 4.96 6.83
N HIS A 287 -7.23 4.90 6.75
CA HIS A 287 -7.88 4.66 5.46
C HIS A 287 -8.96 5.69 5.15
N SER A 288 -9.99 5.82 5.96
CA SER A 288 -11.03 6.84 5.81
C SER A 288 -10.94 7.84 6.95
N ILE A 289 -11.29 9.11 6.70
CA ILE A 289 -11.22 10.21 7.67
C ILE A 289 -12.42 11.12 7.50
N GLU A 290 -13.02 11.56 8.59
CA GLU A 290 -14.10 12.55 8.63
C GLU A 290 -14.10 13.38 9.91
N THR A 291 -14.66 14.58 9.84
CA THR A 291 -14.88 15.49 10.97
C THR A 291 -16.18 15.13 11.69
N ALA A 292 -16.08 14.89 13.00
CA ALA A 292 -17.25 14.67 13.85
C ALA A 292 -17.91 15.97 14.28
N ASN A 293 -19.14 15.86 14.85
CA ASN A 293 -19.92 17.00 15.30
C ASN A 293 -19.23 17.84 16.39
N ASP A 294 -18.25 17.28 17.09
CA ASP A 294 -17.43 17.97 18.09
C ASP A 294 -16.15 18.61 17.52
N GLY A 295 -15.97 18.58 16.21
CA GLY A 295 -14.79 19.08 15.49
C GLY A 295 -13.58 18.15 15.50
N SER A 296 -13.64 16.99 16.17
CA SER A 296 -12.57 16.00 16.14
C SER A 296 -12.55 15.21 14.82
N LEU A 297 -11.36 14.74 14.41
CA LEU A 297 -11.22 13.88 13.24
C LEU A 297 -11.27 12.41 13.64
N TRP A 298 -12.11 11.64 12.95
CA TRP A 298 -12.18 10.21 13.12
C TRP A 298 -11.58 9.49 11.91
N THR A 299 -10.81 8.44 12.18
CA THR A 299 -10.09 7.69 11.14
C THR A 299 -10.22 6.20 11.36
N THR A 300 -10.52 5.47 10.30
CA THR A 300 -10.45 4.00 10.31
C THR A 300 -9.00 3.53 10.19
N MET A 301 -8.57 2.64 11.09
CA MET A 301 -7.22 2.06 11.10
C MET A 301 -7.29 0.61 10.60
N CYS A 302 -7.38 0.44 9.28
CA CYS A 302 -7.85 -0.79 8.65
C CYS A 302 -6.96 -2.02 8.89
N ALA A 303 -5.63 -1.87 8.96
CA ALA A 303 -4.75 -3.02 9.17
C ALA A 303 -4.64 -3.46 10.63
N SER A 304 -5.04 -2.62 11.57
CA SER A 304 -4.97 -2.90 13.00
C SER A 304 -6.33 -3.15 13.65
N GLY A 305 -7.45 -2.94 12.93
CA GLY A 305 -8.80 -3.13 13.46
C GLY A 305 -9.16 -2.12 14.55
N HIS A 306 -8.76 -0.87 14.38
CA HIS A 306 -9.06 0.21 15.34
C HIS A 306 -9.78 1.37 14.65
N MET A 307 -10.41 2.21 15.49
CA MET A 307 -10.86 3.56 15.17
C MET A 307 -9.97 4.53 15.93
N ALA A 308 -9.52 5.61 15.31
CA ALA A 308 -8.74 6.66 15.96
C ALA A 308 -9.50 7.98 15.90
N ARG A 309 -9.62 8.65 17.04
CA ARG A 309 -10.10 10.02 17.18
C ARG A 309 -8.91 10.94 17.40
N TYR A 310 -8.82 12.01 16.65
CA TYR A 310 -7.83 13.06 16.80
C TYR A 310 -8.52 14.36 17.19
N ASP A 311 -8.15 14.90 18.33
CA ASP A 311 -8.60 16.19 18.81
C ASP A 311 -7.68 17.29 18.24
N ILE A 312 -8.21 18.09 17.33
CA ILE A 312 -7.46 19.12 16.60
C ILE A 312 -6.89 20.18 17.55
N GLU A 313 -7.65 20.58 18.58
CA GLU A 313 -7.25 21.66 19.50
C GLU A 313 -6.09 21.21 20.40
N THR A 314 -6.13 19.97 20.90
CA THR A 314 -5.14 19.47 21.86
C THR A 314 -4.02 18.64 21.21
N GLY A 315 -4.18 18.23 19.95
CA GLY A 315 -3.25 17.35 19.27
C GLY A 315 -3.21 15.92 19.81
N LYS A 316 -4.21 15.49 20.57
CA LYS A 316 -4.26 14.18 21.21
C LYS A 316 -5.05 13.17 20.44
N PHE A 317 -4.67 11.92 20.59
CA PHE A 317 -5.37 10.77 20.02
C PHE A 317 -6.03 9.93 21.10
N ASP A 318 -7.27 9.49 20.82
CA ASP A 318 -7.92 8.36 21.46
C ASP A 318 -8.02 7.22 20.44
N VAL A 319 -7.76 5.99 20.88
CA VAL A 319 -7.82 4.79 20.01
C VAL A 319 -8.77 3.78 20.60
N TYR A 320 -9.75 3.36 19.79
CA TYR A 320 -10.81 2.43 20.17
C TYR A 320 -10.69 1.14 19.37
N SER A 321 -11.12 0.01 19.97
CA SER A 321 -11.33 -1.20 19.19
C SER A 321 -12.50 -1.00 18.22
N SER A 322 -12.37 -1.49 16.97
CA SER A 322 -13.43 -1.43 15.98
C SER A 322 -14.50 -2.52 16.14
N ALA A 323 -14.48 -3.30 17.22
CA ALA A 323 -15.49 -4.31 17.57
C ALA A 323 -15.43 -4.65 19.05
N GLU A 324 -16.57 -5.07 19.65
CA GLU A 324 -16.64 -5.50 21.05
C GLU A 324 -15.70 -6.67 21.38
N ALA A 325 -15.59 -7.63 20.46
CA ALA A 325 -14.69 -8.75 20.57
C ALA A 325 -13.82 -8.80 19.31
N PRO A 326 -12.61 -8.21 19.34
CA PRO A 326 -11.71 -8.27 18.19
C PRO A 326 -11.40 -9.73 17.89
N LYS A 327 -11.94 -10.23 16.78
CA LYS A 327 -11.64 -11.56 16.27
C LYS A 327 -10.15 -11.65 16.03
N ARG A 328 -9.51 -12.74 16.40
CA ARG A 328 -8.05 -12.99 16.30
C ARG A 328 -7.43 -12.69 14.94
N ARG A 329 -8.24 -12.53 13.89
CA ARG A 329 -7.85 -12.12 12.54
C ARG A 329 -9.09 -11.47 11.90
N GLY A 330 -9.03 -10.17 11.64
CA GLY A 330 -9.77 -9.72 10.53
C GLY A 330 -10.77 -8.61 10.64
N ASN A 331 -10.82 -7.84 11.70
CA ASN A 331 -11.51 -6.58 11.61
C ASN A 331 -10.71 -5.65 10.70
N TYR A 332 -11.38 -5.16 9.66
CA TYR A 332 -10.82 -4.23 8.68
C TYR A 332 -11.80 -3.07 8.50
N PRO A 333 -11.90 -2.15 9.50
CA PRO A 333 -12.76 -0.98 9.38
C PRO A 333 -12.31 -0.20 8.15
N HIS A 334 -13.26 0.10 7.25
CA HIS A 334 -12.92 0.57 5.92
C HIS A 334 -13.37 2.01 5.69
N THR A 335 -14.59 2.24 5.24
CA THR A 335 -15.15 3.58 5.02
C THR A 335 -15.96 3.97 6.25
N LEU A 336 -15.82 5.19 6.72
CA LEU A 336 -16.65 5.75 7.77
C LEU A 336 -17.50 6.92 7.26
N ARG A 337 -18.63 7.17 7.94
CA ARG A 337 -19.51 8.33 7.71
C ARG A 337 -20.15 8.78 9.02
N ILE A 338 -20.36 10.06 9.12
CA ILE A 338 -20.97 10.73 10.28
C ILE A 338 -22.15 11.55 9.81
N ASN A 339 -23.34 11.27 10.34
CA ASN A 339 -24.50 12.09 10.07
C ASN A 339 -24.47 13.33 10.97
N PRO A 340 -24.29 14.55 10.45
CA PRO A 340 -24.23 15.76 11.28
C PRO A 340 -25.55 16.10 11.97
N LYS A 341 -26.66 15.48 11.56
CA LYS A 341 -28.00 15.63 12.16
C LYS A 341 -28.31 14.56 13.22
N ASP A 342 -27.42 13.55 13.37
CA ASP A 342 -27.61 12.54 14.41
C ASP A 342 -27.32 13.15 15.78
N PRO A 343 -28.31 13.17 16.72
CA PRO A 343 -28.13 13.78 18.03
C PRO A 343 -27.08 13.05 18.90
N GLU A 344 -26.84 11.77 18.66
CA GLU A 344 -25.80 11.00 19.33
C GLU A 344 -24.44 11.15 18.65
N GLY A 345 -24.41 11.62 17.40
CA GLY A 345 -23.18 11.81 16.62
C GLY A 345 -22.46 10.50 16.35
N LEU A 346 -23.19 9.41 16.10
CA LEU A 346 -22.63 8.09 15.88
C LEU A 346 -21.71 8.07 14.65
N ILE A 347 -20.55 7.43 14.82
CA ILE A 347 -19.60 7.19 13.75
C ILE A 347 -19.95 5.84 13.11
N TRP A 348 -20.44 5.85 11.89
CA TRP A 348 -20.80 4.65 11.15
C TRP A 348 -19.63 4.19 10.27
N TYR A 349 -19.39 2.88 10.19
CA TYR A 349 -18.34 2.34 9.32
C TYR A 349 -18.63 0.91 8.84
N THR A 350 -18.09 0.60 7.66
CA THR A 350 -18.08 -0.75 7.12
C THR A 350 -16.86 -1.51 7.63
N ASP A 351 -17.00 -2.83 7.78
CA ASP A 351 -15.86 -3.72 8.03
C ASP A 351 -15.65 -4.67 6.86
N ALA A 352 -14.63 -4.40 6.05
CA ALA A 352 -14.25 -5.24 4.91
C ALA A 352 -13.64 -6.61 5.33
N GLY A 353 -13.39 -6.81 6.61
CA GLY A 353 -12.93 -8.08 7.20
C GLY A 353 -14.05 -8.99 7.69
N SER A 354 -15.28 -8.49 7.78
CA SER A 354 -16.49 -9.22 8.19
C SER A 354 -17.64 -8.93 7.25
N ASN A 355 -18.80 -9.55 7.47
CA ASN A 355 -20.06 -9.20 6.78
C ASN A 355 -20.92 -8.32 7.69
N SER A 356 -20.35 -7.19 8.14
CA SER A 356 -21.02 -6.31 9.11
C SER A 356 -20.73 -4.84 8.83
N CYS A 357 -21.68 -3.99 9.21
CA CYS A 357 -21.46 -2.58 9.47
C CYS A 357 -21.47 -2.35 10.99
N PHE A 358 -20.88 -1.27 11.42
CA PHE A 358 -20.77 -0.91 12.83
C PHE A 358 -21.10 0.55 13.03
N SER A 359 -21.54 0.88 14.26
CA SER A 359 -21.53 2.24 14.76
C SER A 359 -20.72 2.31 16.07
N ILE A 360 -20.00 3.41 16.29
CA ILE A 360 -19.35 3.70 17.55
C ILE A 360 -19.85 5.03 18.10
N HIS A 361 -20.19 5.04 19.39
CA HIS A 361 -20.62 6.25 20.08
C HIS A 361 -19.35 7.06 20.47
N PRO A 362 -19.19 8.31 20.01
CA PRO A 362 -17.95 9.06 20.13
C PRO A 362 -17.52 9.37 21.57
N LYS A 363 -18.51 9.51 22.50
CA LYS A 363 -18.23 9.84 23.91
C LYS A 363 -17.97 8.62 24.80
N THR A 364 -18.64 7.47 24.51
CA THR A 364 -18.55 6.28 25.37
C THR A 364 -17.63 5.21 24.80
N GLY A 365 -17.32 5.26 23.49
CA GLY A 365 -16.59 4.22 22.79
C GLY A 365 -17.41 2.93 22.58
N PHE A 366 -18.72 2.94 22.91
CA PHE A 366 -19.58 1.78 22.72
C PHE A 366 -19.74 1.47 21.23
N VAL A 367 -19.48 0.20 20.86
CA VAL A 367 -19.57 -0.29 19.48
C VAL A 367 -20.77 -1.19 19.33
N LYS A 368 -21.65 -0.91 18.35
CA LYS A 368 -22.77 -1.77 17.98
C LYS A 368 -22.49 -2.41 16.61
N GLU A 369 -22.64 -3.74 16.53
CA GLU A 369 -22.52 -4.51 15.29
C GLU A 369 -23.88 -4.71 14.63
N TYR A 370 -23.97 -4.46 13.31
CA TYR A 370 -25.09 -4.79 12.44
C TYR A 370 -24.64 -5.87 11.47
N LYS A 371 -25.11 -7.11 11.69
CA LYS A 371 -24.80 -8.26 10.82
C LYS A 371 -25.61 -8.19 9.55
N LEU A 372 -24.93 -8.05 8.43
CA LEU A 372 -25.57 -7.91 7.12
C LEU A 372 -26.07 -9.24 6.60
N LEU A 373 -27.08 -9.19 5.71
CA LEU A 373 -27.65 -10.38 5.10
C LEU A 373 -26.58 -11.20 4.38
N ALA A 374 -26.70 -12.54 4.41
CA ALA A 374 -25.80 -13.41 3.68
C ALA A 374 -25.95 -13.15 2.18
N ALA A 375 -24.92 -12.56 1.56
CA ALA A 375 -24.86 -12.42 0.13
C ALA A 375 -24.24 -13.68 -0.42
N GLY A 376 -24.97 -14.58 -1.07
CA GLY A 376 -24.47 -15.68 -1.88
C GLY A 376 -23.02 -16.15 -1.61
N GLN A 377 -22.50 -17.08 -2.33
CA GLN A 377 -21.13 -17.55 -2.07
C GLN A 377 -20.11 -16.39 -2.20
N ALA A 378 -19.41 -16.15 -1.11
CA ALA A 378 -18.32 -15.20 -1.05
C ALA A 378 -17.29 -15.47 -2.16
N MET A 379 -16.89 -14.42 -2.86
CA MET A 379 -15.81 -14.50 -3.83
C MET A 379 -14.49 -14.61 -3.06
N GLY A 380 -14.06 -15.84 -2.78
CA GLY A 380 -13.01 -16.10 -1.83
C GLY A 380 -11.61 -15.78 -2.33
N ALA A 381 -11.00 -14.79 -1.77
CA ALA A 381 -9.55 -14.79 -1.60
C ALA A 381 -9.23 -15.47 -0.27
N GLY A 382 -9.07 -16.75 -0.26
CA GLY A 382 -8.36 -17.65 0.63
C GLY A 382 -8.16 -17.39 2.13
N ARG A 383 -8.85 -16.49 2.80
CA ARG A 383 -8.67 -16.21 4.23
C ARG A 383 -9.95 -15.97 5.04
N GLY A 384 -10.99 -16.71 4.78
CA GLY A 384 -12.24 -16.68 5.56
C GLY A 384 -13.46 -16.29 4.73
N GLU A 385 -14.62 -16.68 5.17
CA GLU A 385 -15.91 -16.48 4.48
C GLU A 385 -16.25 -15.00 4.23
N SER A 386 -15.73 -14.09 5.04
CA SER A 386 -16.01 -12.66 4.99
C SER A 386 -15.26 -11.89 3.90
N ARG A 387 -14.10 -12.35 3.45
CA ARG A 387 -13.29 -11.60 2.46
C ARG A 387 -13.89 -11.55 1.07
N GLY A 388 -14.85 -12.39 0.77
CA GLY A 388 -15.52 -12.38 -0.51
C GLY A 388 -16.70 -11.45 -0.59
N ILE A 389 -17.23 -10.96 0.51
CA ILE A 389 -18.47 -10.14 0.54
C ILE A 389 -18.13 -8.66 0.52
N THR A 390 -17.14 -8.26 1.30
CA THR A 390 -16.52 -6.94 1.37
C THR A 390 -17.52 -5.79 1.45
N PRO A 391 -18.14 -5.53 2.61
CA PRO A 391 -18.80 -4.25 2.88
C PRO A 391 -17.79 -3.13 2.66
N TYR A 392 -18.16 -2.12 1.84
CA TYR A 392 -17.19 -1.18 1.32
C TYR A 392 -17.55 0.27 1.54
N GLY A 393 -18.41 0.86 0.70
CA GLY A 393 -18.93 2.21 0.88
C GLY A 393 -20.03 2.24 1.91
N ILE A 394 -20.19 3.36 2.58
CA ILE A 394 -21.27 3.64 3.52
C ILE A 394 -21.59 5.12 3.45
N ASP A 395 -22.88 5.46 3.60
CA ASP A 395 -23.34 6.83 3.71
C ASP A 395 -24.66 6.89 4.45
N TYR A 396 -25.10 8.07 4.85
CA TYR A 396 -26.38 8.31 5.50
C TYR A 396 -27.36 9.02 4.57
N SER A 397 -28.64 8.72 4.72
CA SER A 397 -29.70 9.45 4.01
C SER A 397 -30.04 10.74 4.76
N PRO A 398 -29.90 11.91 4.11
CA PRO A 398 -30.25 13.19 4.72
C PRO A 398 -31.78 13.38 4.86
N VAL A 399 -32.58 12.49 4.23
CA VAL A 399 -34.02 12.55 4.20
C VAL A 399 -34.65 11.83 5.40
N ASP A 400 -34.19 10.62 5.71
CA ASP A 400 -34.81 9.75 6.72
C ASP A 400 -33.78 9.19 7.76
N GLY A 401 -32.53 9.55 7.66
CA GLY A 401 -31.48 9.12 8.60
C GLY A 401 -31.03 7.65 8.44
N THR A 402 -31.55 6.93 7.47
CA THR A 402 -31.15 5.54 7.22
C THR A 402 -29.71 5.49 6.71
N ILE A 403 -29.03 4.36 7.00
CA ILE A 403 -27.63 4.14 6.61
C ILE A 403 -27.62 3.23 5.40
N TRP A 404 -26.90 3.67 4.37
CA TRP A 404 -26.75 2.93 3.12
C TRP A 404 -25.32 2.42 2.97
N TYR A 405 -25.17 1.19 2.50
CA TYR A 405 -23.86 0.57 2.30
C TYR A 405 -23.80 -0.21 0.98
N SER A 406 -22.58 -0.46 0.51
CA SER A 406 -22.30 -1.34 -0.62
C SER A 406 -21.54 -2.60 -0.17
N LYS A 407 -21.74 -3.71 -0.88
CA LYS A 407 -20.93 -4.93 -0.80
C LYS A 407 -20.22 -5.14 -2.13
N LEU A 408 -18.99 -4.71 -2.22
CA LEU A 408 -18.22 -4.69 -3.47
C LEU A 408 -18.20 -6.05 -4.19
N ASN A 409 -17.71 -7.08 -3.51
CA ASN A 409 -17.63 -8.43 -4.07
C ASN A 409 -18.93 -9.24 -3.89
N GLY A 410 -19.74 -8.89 -2.90
CA GLY A 410 -21.07 -9.44 -2.70
C GLY A 410 -22.10 -8.92 -3.71
N ASN A 411 -21.73 -7.92 -4.49
CA ASN A 411 -22.53 -7.30 -5.54
C ASN A 411 -23.92 -6.84 -5.08
N ARG A 412 -23.98 -6.11 -3.96
CA ARG A 412 -25.22 -5.59 -3.39
C ARG A 412 -25.05 -4.17 -2.88
N ILE A 413 -26.14 -3.44 -2.83
CA ILE A 413 -26.31 -2.30 -1.94
C ILE A 413 -27.32 -2.68 -0.86
N GLY A 414 -27.27 -2.02 0.29
CA GLY A 414 -28.21 -2.29 1.38
C GLY A 414 -28.48 -1.06 2.22
N ARG A 415 -29.57 -1.17 3.00
CA ARG A 415 -30.06 -0.16 3.93
C ARG A 415 -30.11 -0.73 5.34
N ILE A 416 -29.71 0.07 6.31
CA ILE A 416 -29.89 -0.17 7.74
C ILE A 416 -30.78 0.94 8.29
N ASP A 417 -31.84 0.58 9.01
CA ASP A 417 -32.60 1.51 9.81
C ASP A 417 -32.00 1.58 11.23
N PRO A 418 -31.33 2.70 11.61
CA PRO A 418 -30.65 2.79 12.90
C PRO A 418 -31.62 2.78 14.08
N THR A 419 -32.90 3.08 13.85
CA THR A 419 -33.97 3.11 14.89
C THR A 419 -34.49 1.72 15.23
N ALA A 420 -34.35 0.74 14.34
CA ALA A 420 -34.70 -0.65 14.59
C ALA A 420 -33.60 -1.37 15.38
N PRO A 421 -33.96 -2.26 16.35
CA PRO A 421 -32.96 -2.96 17.18
C PRO A 421 -31.90 -3.72 16.38
N ASP A 422 -32.31 -4.41 15.32
CA ASP A 422 -31.45 -5.20 14.45
C ASP A 422 -31.14 -4.51 13.10
N GLY A 423 -31.57 -3.25 12.93
CA GLY A 423 -31.33 -2.45 11.75
C GLY A 423 -32.32 -2.62 10.60
N ASP A 424 -33.35 -3.48 10.70
CA ASP A 424 -34.29 -3.81 9.61
C ASP A 424 -33.63 -3.81 8.22
N ILE A 425 -32.64 -4.66 8.06
CA ILE A 425 -31.69 -4.65 6.93
C ILE A 425 -32.35 -5.15 5.66
N LYS A 426 -32.28 -4.34 4.59
CA LYS A 426 -32.73 -4.71 3.25
C LYS A 426 -31.57 -4.60 2.26
N GLU A 427 -31.51 -5.48 1.27
CA GLU A 427 -30.46 -5.49 0.25
C GLU A 427 -31.02 -5.67 -1.16
N TRP A 428 -30.37 -5.04 -2.14
CA TRP A 428 -30.70 -5.09 -3.56
C TRP A 428 -29.49 -5.44 -4.40
N ASN A 429 -29.67 -6.25 -5.44
CA ASN A 429 -28.65 -6.58 -6.43
C ASN A 429 -28.70 -5.54 -7.56
N PRO A 430 -27.62 -4.77 -7.80
CA PRO A 430 -27.57 -3.85 -8.91
C PRO A 430 -27.44 -4.58 -10.26
N PRO A 431 -27.89 -3.97 -11.37
CA PRO A 431 -27.73 -4.55 -12.72
C PRO A 431 -26.32 -4.41 -13.31
N PHE A 432 -25.31 -4.24 -12.47
CA PHE A 432 -23.89 -4.09 -12.82
C PHE A 432 -23.00 -4.72 -11.74
N ARG A 433 -21.70 -4.80 -12.01
CA ARG A 433 -20.71 -5.40 -11.11
C ARG A 433 -19.91 -4.39 -10.31
N GLY A 434 -19.69 -4.76 -9.04
CA GLY A 434 -18.76 -4.07 -8.16
C GLY A 434 -19.28 -2.73 -7.65
N PRO A 435 -20.46 -2.68 -6.99
CA PRO A 435 -20.89 -1.47 -6.28
C PRO A 435 -19.83 -1.11 -5.23
N ARG A 436 -19.30 0.12 -5.30
CA ARG A 436 -18.16 0.48 -4.46
C ARG A 436 -18.54 1.60 -3.47
N ARG A 437 -17.89 2.77 -3.53
CA ARG A 437 -18.18 3.88 -2.63
C ARG A 437 -19.42 4.62 -3.12
N LEU A 438 -20.58 4.26 -2.55
CA LEU A 438 -21.86 4.92 -2.83
C LEU A 438 -22.00 6.20 -2.00
N HIS A 439 -22.87 7.11 -2.49
CA HIS A 439 -23.30 8.27 -1.75
C HIS A 439 -24.80 8.50 -1.90
N VAL A 440 -25.39 9.09 -0.87
CA VAL A 440 -26.81 9.45 -0.85
C VAL A 440 -26.96 10.93 -1.19
N ALA A 441 -27.64 11.22 -2.27
CA ALA A 441 -27.89 12.59 -2.69
C ALA A 441 -28.83 13.34 -1.74
N PRO A 442 -28.86 14.69 -1.76
CA PRO A 442 -29.75 15.49 -0.95
C PRO A 442 -31.24 15.15 -1.11
N ASP A 443 -31.63 14.61 -2.28
CA ASP A 443 -33.01 14.16 -2.59
C ASP A 443 -33.29 12.72 -2.15
N GLY A 444 -32.35 12.04 -1.50
CA GLY A 444 -32.48 10.65 -1.02
C GLY A 444 -32.22 9.59 -2.09
N MET A 445 -31.84 9.96 -3.30
CA MET A 445 -31.40 9.00 -4.32
C MET A 445 -30.02 8.44 -3.99
N ILE A 446 -29.82 7.14 -4.21
CA ILE A 446 -28.56 6.47 -3.93
C ILE A 446 -27.72 6.42 -5.21
N TRP A 447 -26.57 7.08 -5.23
CA TRP A 447 -25.65 7.03 -6.34
C TRP A 447 -24.52 6.01 -6.08
N VAL A 448 -24.29 5.15 -7.06
CA VAL A 448 -23.43 3.96 -6.87
C VAL A 448 -22.44 3.84 -8.04
N PRO A 449 -21.13 3.86 -7.80
CA PRO A 449 -20.16 3.56 -8.84
C PRO A 449 -20.06 2.05 -9.06
N GLY A 450 -20.18 1.59 -10.29
CA GLY A 450 -20.04 0.20 -10.71
C GLY A 450 -18.60 -0.09 -11.13
N PHE A 451 -17.73 -0.26 -10.15
CA PHE A 451 -16.28 -0.40 -10.32
C PHE A 451 -15.86 -1.46 -11.36
N GLY A 452 -16.52 -2.63 -11.34
CA GLY A 452 -16.24 -3.70 -12.29
C GLY A 452 -16.75 -3.42 -13.70
N SER A 453 -17.87 -2.71 -13.83
CA SER A 453 -18.57 -2.51 -15.10
C SER A 453 -18.23 -1.19 -15.80
N GLY A 454 -17.53 -0.26 -15.14
CA GLY A 454 -17.24 1.06 -15.71
C GLY A 454 -18.47 1.97 -15.83
N VAL A 455 -19.46 1.76 -14.96
CA VAL A 455 -20.74 2.49 -14.94
C VAL A 455 -20.89 3.25 -13.63
N PHE A 456 -21.85 4.16 -13.59
CA PHE A 456 -22.40 4.70 -12.36
C PHE A 456 -23.92 4.71 -12.45
N ALA A 457 -24.60 4.61 -11.32
CA ALA A 457 -26.03 4.42 -11.33
C ALA A 457 -26.73 5.17 -10.20
N ARG A 458 -27.97 5.55 -10.45
CA ARG A 458 -28.90 6.07 -9.46
C ARG A 458 -29.92 4.99 -9.11
N PHE A 459 -30.05 4.70 -7.83
CA PHE A 459 -31.12 3.84 -7.28
C PHE A 459 -32.14 4.68 -6.55
N ASN A 460 -33.40 4.48 -6.87
CA ASN A 460 -34.51 5.12 -6.17
C ASN A 460 -35.05 4.16 -5.08
N PRO A 461 -34.87 4.45 -3.79
CA PRO A 461 -35.27 3.53 -2.71
C PRO A 461 -36.80 3.35 -2.57
N ASN A 462 -37.58 4.31 -3.08
CA ASN A 462 -39.04 4.26 -2.98
C ASN A 462 -39.68 3.38 -4.06
N THR A 463 -39.09 3.29 -5.22
CA THR A 463 -39.58 2.52 -6.37
C THR A 463 -38.72 1.32 -6.70
N GLU A 464 -37.56 1.20 -6.03
CA GLU A 464 -36.53 0.19 -6.28
C GLU A 464 -36.00 0.17 -7.74
N TYR A 465 -36.04 1.33 -8.39
CA TYR A 465 -35.72 1.49 -9.80
C TYR A 465 -34.27 1.98 -10.01
N TRP A 466 -33.57 1.37 -10.96
CA TRP A 466 -32.19 1.71 -11.32
C TRP A 466 -32.14 2.53 -12.62
N THR A 467 -31.35 3.59 -12.63
CA THR A 467 -30.94 4.33 -13.82
C THR A 467 -29.43 4.23 -13.93
N VAL A 468 -28.92 3.61 -14.97
CA VAL A 468 -27.48 3.27 -15.14
C VAL A 468 -26.90 4.05 -16.31
N TYR A 469 -25.76 4.68 -16.09
CA TYR A 469 -24.98 5.42 -17.08
C TYR A 469 -23.63 4.76 -17.30
N GLU A 470 -23.22 4.60 -18.54
CA GLU A 470 -21.89 4.11 -18.92
C GLU A 470 -20.91 5.27 -19.01
N LEU A 471 -19.74 5.15 -18.37
CA LEU A 471 -18.64 6.11 -18.59
C LEU A 471 -18.06 5.95 -20.00
N PRO A 472 -17.45 6.98 -20.58
CA PRO A 472 -16.66 6.83 -21.80
C PRO A 472 -15.61 5.72 -21.61
N ASP A 473 -15.51 4.82 -22.58
CA ASP A 473 -14.63 3.64 -22.49
C ASP A 473 -14.93 2.73 -21.28
N ALA A 474 -16.21 2.51 -20.96
CA ALA A 474 -16.67 1.78 -19.76
C ALA A 474 -15.97 0.43 -19.57
N GLU A 475 -15.65 -0.25 -20.67
CA GLU A 475 -14.97 -1.56 -20.63
C GLU A 475 -13.60 -1.48 -19.94
N ASN A 476 -12.87 -0.39 -20.11
CA ASN A 476 -11.52 -0.17 -19.60
C ASN A 476 -11.47 0.83 -18.44
N GLN A 477 -12.58 1.52 -18.18
CA GLN A 477 -12.69 2.52 -17.12
C GLN A 477 -13.06 1.90 -15.77
N ILE A 478 -12.65 2.56 -14.69
CA ILE A 478 -12.89 2.16 -13.32
C ILE A 478 -13.35 3.38 -12.51
N PRO A 479 -14.66 3.52 -12.25
CA PRO A 479 -15.16 4.49 -11.28
C PRO A 479 -14.89 3.94 -9.87
N TYR A 480 -13.92 4.53 -9.15
CA TYR A 480 -13.57 4.07 -7.81
C TYR A 480 -14.58 4.57 -6.76
N ALA A 481 -14.81 5.86 -6.75
CA ALA A 481 -15.74 6.56 -5.88
C ALA A 481 -16.54 7.59 -6.68
N LEU A 482 -17.65 7.99 -6.14
CA LEU A 482 -18.40 9.18 -6.54
C LEU A 482 -18.86 9.91 -5.28
N ASN A 483 -19.21 11.18 -5.42
CA ASN A 483 -19.91 11.95 -4.39
C ASN A 483 -20.89 12.91 -5.07
N VAL A 484 -21.91 13.37 -4.33
CA VAL A 484 -22.96 14.25 -4.86
C VAL A 484 -22.92 15.55 -4.09
N ASP A 485 -22.75 16.67 -4.83
CA ASP A 485 -22.72 17.98 -4.19
C ASP A 485 -24.12 18.49 -3.80
N ARG A 486 -24.14 19.64 -3.12
CA ARG A 486 -25.38 20.26 -2.63
C ARG A 486 -26.38 20.66 -3.74
N ASP A 487 -25.90 20.79 -4.97
CA ASP A 487 -26.71 21.13 -6.15
C ASP A 487 -27.23 19.90 -6.88
N GLY A 488 -26.87 18.69 -6.39
CA GLY A 488 -27.23 17.40 -6.95
C GLY A 488 -26.35 16.97 -8.14
N ILE A 489 -25.23 17.62 -8.34
CA ILE A 489 -24.25 17.22 -9.36
C ILE A 489 -23.45 16.03 -8.84
N VAL A 490 -23.26 15.02 -9.67
CA VAL A 490 -22.51 13.81 -9.33
C VAL A 490 -21.07 13.94 -9.82
N TRP A 491 -20.13 13.80 -8.91
CA TRP A 491 -18.70 13.82 -9.19
C TRP A 491 -18.12 12.41 -9.07
N ILE A 492 -17.32 11.98 -10.07
CA ILE A 492 -16.92 10.58 -10.22
C ILE A 492 -15.41 10.49 -10.48
N CYS A 493 -14.70 9.65 -9.73
CA CYS A 493 -13.28 9.36 -9.99
C CYS A 493 -13.13 8.56 -11.28
N GLY A 494 -12.51 9.14 -12.32
CA GLY A 494 -12.06 8.45 -13.54
C GLY A 494 -10.68 7.84 -13.33
N THR A 495 -10.62 6.76 -12.55
CA THR A 495 -9.39 6.27 -11.96
C THR A 495 -8.38 5.70 -12.96
N HIS A 496 -8.82 5.22 -14.13
CA HIS A 496 -7.94 4.66 -15.18
C HIS A 496 -7.54 5.65 -16.29
N ASN A 497 -8.18 6.83 -16.37
CA ASN A 497 -7.83 7.84 -17.37
C ASN A 497 -7.36 9.18 -16.76
N ASP A 498 -7.10 9.18 -15.44
CA ASP A 498 -6.63 10.38 -14.71
C ASP A 498 -7.56 11.59 -14.86
N THR A 499 -8.87 11.35 -14.64
CA THR A 499 -9.91 12.40 -14.67
C THR A 499 -10.70 12.45 -13.37
N ILE A 500 -11.30 13.61 -13.12
CA ILE A 500 -12.47 13.75 -12.26
C ILE A 500 -13.62 14.18 -13.17
N ASN A 501 -14.71 13.46 -13.09
CA ASN A 501 -15.86 13.63 -13.98
C ASN A 501 -16.99 14.31 -13.22
N ARG A 502 -17.60 15.32 -13.84
CA ARG A 502 -18.79 16.02 -13.38
C ARG A 502 -19.99 15.58 -14.21
N PHE A 503 -21.01 15.02 -13.58
CA PHE A 503 -22.23 14.60 -14.24
C PHE A 503 -23.43 15.41 -13.71
N ASP A 504 -24.16 16.04 -14.60
CA ASP A 504 -25.41 16.72 -14.29
C ASP A 504 -26.62 15.81 -14.62
N PRO A 505 -27.32 15.27 -13.60
CA PRO A 505 -28.45 14.37 -13.83
C PRO A 505 -29.66 15.02 -14.54
N LYS A 506 -29.78 16.34 -14.50
CA LYS A 506 -30.88 17.09 -15.16
C LYS A 506 -30.68 17.14 -16.67
N THR A 507 -29.43 17.32 -17.08
CA THR A 507 -29.07 17.40 -18.49
C THR A 507 -28.43 16.10 -18.99
N GLU A 508 -28.18 15.12 -18.15
CA GLU A 508 -27.49 13.86 -18.46
C GLU A 508 -26.15 14.09 -19.20
N THR A 509 -25.48 15.17 -18.84
CA THR A 509 -24.24 15.58 -19.46
C THR A 509 -23.05 15.34 -18.53
N LEU A 510 -22.05 14.62 -19.03
CA LEU A 510 -20.78 14.33 -18.37
C LEU A 510 -19.69 15.27 -18.88
N ILE A 511 -18.91 15.86 -17.99
CA ILE A 511 -17.72 16.65 -18.29
C ILE A 511 -16.52 16.00 -17.65
N GLU A 512 -15.43 15.77 -18.41
CA GLU A 512 -14.20 15.16 -17.91
C GLU A 512 -13.13 16.24 -17.65
N TYR A 513 -12.70 16.39 -16.40
CA TYR A 513 -11.57 17.24 -16.01
C TYR A 513 -10.30 16.42 -15.86
N ARG A 514 -9.29 16.68 -16.70
CA ARG A 514 -8.01 15.98 -16.67
C ARG A 514 -7.12 16.46 -15.54
N MET A 515 -6.45 15.53 -14.89
CA MET A 515 -5.52 15.84 -13.80
C MET A 515 -4.17 16.38 -14.34
N PRO A 516 -3.47 17.24 -13.57
CA PRO A 516 -2.18 17.78 -13.99
C PRO A 516 -1.08 16.73 -14.15
N THR A 517 -1.15 15.65 -13.38
CA THR A 517 -0.18 14.56 -13.41
C THR A 517 -0.82 13.24 -13.79
N ARG A 518 -0.03 12.34 -14.36
CA ARG A 518 -0.46 10.98 -14.71
C ARG A 518 -0.36 10.06 -13.50
N VAL A 519 -1.14 8.98 -13.52
CA VAL A 519 -1.22 7.97 -12.47
C VAL A 519 -1.72 8.57 -11.14
N SER A 520 -2.75 9.41 -11.22
CA SER A 520 -3.36 10.07 -10.07
C SER A 520 -4.10 9.08 -9.16
N TYR A 521 -4.79 8.10 -9.72
CA TYR A 521 -5.53 7.05 -8.99
C TYR A 521 -6.36 7.61 -7.82
N THR A 522 -7.29 8.52 -8.13
CA THR A 522 -8.15 9.15 -7.14
C THR A 522 -9.16 8.18 -6.52
N ARG A 523 -9.48 8.32 -5.22
CA ARG A 523 -10.31 7.36 -4.47
C ARG A 523 -11.45 7.98 -3.68
N GLU A 524 -11.40 9.27 -3.43
CA GLU A 524 -12.40 10.03 -2.66
C GLU A 524 -12.62 11.37 -3.31
N ILE A 525 -13.80 11.96 -3.05
CA ILE A 525 -14.19 13.29 -3.50
C ILE A 525 -14.85 13.99 -2.33
N GLU A 526 -14.34 15.15 -1.94
CA GLU A 526 -14.90 16.01 -0.92
C GLU A 526 -15.20 17.40 -1.49
N PHE A 527 -16.05 18.18 -0.83
CA PHE A 527 -16.50 19.48 -1.28
C PHE A 527 -16.13 20.58 -0.30
N GLY A 528 -15.51 21.64 -0.81
CA GLY A 528 -15.32 22.87 -0.06
C GLY A 528 -16.60 23.71 0.01
N ASP A 529 -16.71 24.55 1.04
CA ASP A 529 -17.85 25.49 1.22
C ASP A 529 -18.03 26.43 0.03
N ASP A 530 -16.94 26.71 -0.69
CA ASP A 530 -16.91 27.52 -1.90
C ASP A 530 -17.34 26.77 -3.17
N GLY A 531 -17.75 25.51 -3.04
CA GLY A 531 -18.11 24.64 -4.15
C GLY A 531 -16.94 24.02 -4.89
N SER A 532 -15.72 24.18 -4.40
CA SER A 532 -14.55 23.47 -4.94
C SER A 532 -14.61 21.99 -4.63
N VAL A 533 -14.01 21.19 -5.53
CA VAL A 533 -13.95 19.73 -5.41
C VAL A 533 -12.54 19.32 -5.04
N TRP A 534 -12.41 18.46 -4.04
CA TRP A 534 -11.14 18.02 -3.49
C TRP A 534 -10.97 16.51 -3.60
N THR A 535 -9.76 16.11 -3.86
CA THR A 535 -9.36 14.69 -3.91
C THR A 535 -7.87 14.54 -3.61
N SER A 536 -7.41 13.31 -3.41
CA SER A 536 -5.99 13.00 -3.28
C SER A 536 -5.54 11.95 -4.28
N THR A 537 -4.24 11.95 -4.61
CA THR A 537 -3.64 10.90 -5.42
C THR A 537 -3.27 9.71 -4.54
N SER A 538 -3.61 8.51 -4.99
CA SER A 538 -3.39 7.27 -4.27
C SER A 538 -2.64 6.24 -5.14
N GLY A 539 -2.07 5.25 -4.50
CA GLY A 539 -1.26 4.24 -5.17
C GLY A 539 0.22 4.33 -4.77
N PRO A 540 1.05 3.41 -5.22
CA PRO A 540 2.48 3.46 -4.90
C PRO A 540 3.15 4.68 -5.52
N ALA A 541 3.83 5.49 -4.71
CA ALA A 541 4.51 6.71 -5.17
C ALA A 541 5.41 6.49 -6.39
N ARG A 542 6.12 5.36 -6.43
CA ARG A 542 6.99 4.97 -7.58
C ARG A 542 6.26 4.82 -8.92
N HIS A 543 4.92 4.67 -8.92
CA HIS A 543 4.12 4.59 -10.14
C HIS A 543 3.58 5.95 -10.58
N MET A 544 3.60 6.94 -9.69
CA MET A 544 3.14 8.29 -9.99
C MET A 544 4.20 9.05 -10.79
N GLU A 545 3.76 9.91 -11.69
CA GLU A 545 4.65 10.68 -12.56
C GLU A 545 5.72 11.47 -11.79
N ARG A 546 5.34 12.05 -10.65
CA ARG A 546 6.26 12.86 -9.83
C ARG A 546 6.95 12.09 -8.71
N GLY A 547 6.62 10.81 -8.52
CA GLY A 547 7.15 9.98 -7.46
C GLY A 547 6.67 10.34 -6.05
N VAL A 548 5.67 11.21 -5.94
CA VAL A 548 5.05 11.65 -4.68
C VAL A 548 3.53 11.73 -4.83
N GLY A 549 2.80 11.59 -3.72
CA GLY A 549 1.36 11.85 -3.67
C GLY A 549 1.05 13.34 -3.66
N ALA A 550 -0.21 13.68 -3.92
CA ALA A 550 -0.67 15.06 -3.93
C ALA A 550 -2.12 15.19 -3.43
N VAL A 551 -2.45 16.35 -2.88
CA VAL A 551 -3.83 16.84 -2.71
C VAL A 551 -4.18 17.71 -3.91
N ILE A 552 -5.40 17.58 -4.41
CA ILE A 552 -5.88 18.27 -5.61
C ILE A 552 -7.19 18.98 -5.29
N ARG A 553 -7.30 20.23 -5.72
CA ARG A 553 -8.52 21.05 -5.69
C ARG A 553 -8.91 21.44 -7.10
N ILE A 554 -10.17 21.27 -7.46
CA ILE A 554 -10.77 21.70 -8.72
C ILE A 554 -11.74 22.82 -8.41
N SER A 555 -11.53 23.97 -8.99
CA SER A 555 -12.41 25.15 -8.89
C SER A 555 -13.01 25.48 -10.24
N LEU A 556 -14.31 25.70 -10.27
CA LEU A 556 -15.05 26.04 -11.49
C LEU A 556 -15.54 27.48 -11.46
N PRO A 557 -15.70 28.12 -12.62
CA PRO A 557 -16.39 29.41 -12.70
C PRO A 557 -17.88 29.23 -12.35
N LYS A 558 -18.52 30.27 -11.86
CA LYS A 558 -19.96 30.27 -11.51
C LYS A 558 -20.87 29.81 -12.66
N THR A 559 -20.48 30.11 -13.88
CA THR A 559 -21.19 29.68 -15.09
C THR A 559 -20.22 28.98 -16.00
N LEU A 560 -20.52 27.73 -16.33
CA LEU A 560 -19.71 26.92 -17.24
C LEU A 560 -19.95 27.41 -18.69
N PRO A 561 -18.88 27.52 -19.50
CA PRO A 561 -19.02 27.76 -20.94
C PRO A 561 -19.77 26.59 -21.61
N GLU A 562 -20.36 26.88 -22.77
CA GLU A 562 -20.98 25.87 -23.61
C GLU A 562 -19.92 24.92 -24.23
N GLY A 563 -20.33 23.67 -24.49
CA GLY A 563 -19.48 22.62 -25.09
C GLY A 563 -18.64 21.85 -24.13
N GLY A 564 -17.87 20.88 -24.63
CA GLY A 564 -16.97 20.03 -23.87
C GLY A 564 -17.66 18.95 -23.01
N GLY A 565 -18.99 18.89 -23.08
CA GLY A 565 -19.77 17.85 -22.37
C GLY A 565 -20.16 16.70 -23.30
N ILE A 566 -20.25 15.50 -22.72
CA ILE A 566 -20.66 14.26 -23.37
C ILE A 566 -22.06 13.91 -22.89
N LYS A 567 -23.02 13.82 -23.79
CA LYS A 567 -24.39 13.38 -23.48
C LYS A 567 -24.37 11.88 -23.28
N LEU A 568 -24.83 11.43 -22.11
CA LEU A 568 -24.99 10.01 -21.80
C LEU A 568 -26.44 9.58 -22.02
N THR A 569 -26.62 8.31 -22.42
CA THR A 569 -27.93 7.68 -22.56
C THR A 569 -28.13 6.70 -21.43
N PRO A 570 -29.14 6.89 -20.56
CA PRO A 570 -29.39 5.97 -19.45
C PRO A 570 -29.98 4.64 -19.93
N LYS A 571 -29.65 3.58 -19.17
CA LYS A 571 -30.34 2.30 -19.21
C LYS A 571 -31.15 2.12 -17.93
N HIS A 572 -32.34 1.59 -18.03
CA HIS A 572 -33.29 1.49 -16.94
C HIS A 572 -33.59 0.04 -16.58
N TYR A 573 -33.70 -0.24 -15.27
CA TYR A 573 -33.91 -1.60 -14.74
C TYR A 573 -34.79 -1.57 -13.49
N ASP A 574 -35.64 -2.58 -13.34
CA ASP A 574 -36.54 -2.76 -12.17
C ASP A 574 -35.90 -3.68 -11.13
N GLY A 575 -35.99 -3.31 -9.84
CA GLY A 575 -35.77 -4.20 -8.71
C GLY A 575 -34.42 -4.88 -8.62
N ASN A 576 -34.46 -6.14 -8.25
CA ASN A 576 -33.26 -6.97 -8.02
C ASN A 576 -32.79 -7.70 -9.28
N HIS A 577 -31.51 -7.59 -9.59
CA HIS A 577 -30.89 -8.21 -10.76
C HIS A 577 -29.90 -9.30 -10.36
N ASP A 578 -30.28 -10.57 -10.51
CA ASP A 578 -29.32 -11.67 -10.43
C ASP A 578 -28.53 -11.79 -11.75
N ILE A 579 -27.46 -10.97 -11.87
CA ILE A 579 -26.55 -11.03 -13.01
C ILE A 579 -25.54 -12.20 -12.91
N GLY A 580 -25.89 -13.21 -12.11
CA GLY A 580 -25.06 -14.39 -11.84
C GLY A 580 -23.91 -14.10 -10.90
N ASN A 581 -23.52 -15.05 -10.07
CA ASN A 581 -22.41 -14.91 -9.15
C ASN A 581 -21.08 -15.17 -9.88
N LEU A 582 -20.19 -14.17 -9.97
CA LEU A 582 -18.82 -14.37 -10.48
C LEU A 582 -18.04 -15.39 -9.65
N ALA A 583 -18.44 -15.61 -8.41
CA ALA A 583 -17.82 -16.55 -7.49
C ALA A 583 -18.16 -18.02 -7.76
N THR A 584 -19.25 -18.32 -8.45
CA THR A 584 -19.46 -19.68 -8.92
C THR A 584 -18.49 -19.93 -10.06
N ALA A 585 -17.28 -20.40 -9.70
CA ALA A 585 -16.48 -21.11 -10.69
C ALA A 585 -17.41 -22.09 -11.41
N PRO A 586 -17.34 -22.24 -12.75
CA PRO A 586 -17.93 -23.41 -13.36
C PRO A 586 -17.42 -24.59 -12.51
N LYS A 587 -18.29 -25.58 -12.24
CA LYS A 587 -17.82 -26.87 -11.74
C LYS A 587 -16.85 -27.43 -12.78
N VAL A 588 -15.65 -26.91 -12.79
CA VAL A 588 -14.51 -27.56 -13.40
C VAL A 588 -14.22 -28.66 -12.42
N GLU A 589 -14.62 -29.87 -12.73
CA GLU A 589 -13.95 -31.03 -12.15
C GLU A 589 -12.46 -30.81 -12.43
N ARG A 590 -11.74 -30.32 -11.44
CA ARG A 590 -10.29 -30.24 -11.52
C ARG A 590 -9.81 -31.67 -11.56
N LYS A 591 -9.52 -32.18 -12.75
CA LYS A 591 -8.61 -33.30 -12.87
C LYS A 591 -7.29 -32.79 -12.31
N MET A 592 -6.94 -33.35 -11.17
CA MET A 592 -5.69 -33.05 -10.50
C MET A 592 -4.55 -33.43 -11.46
N ASP A 593 -3.54 -32.58 -11.56
CA ASP A 593 -2.31 -32.91 -12.28
C ASP A 593 -1.71 -34.21 -11.72
N SER A 594 -1.29 -35.12 -12.58
CA SER A 594 -0.73 -36.42 -12.20
C SER A 594 0.47 -36.31 -11.24
N ALA A 595 1.24 -35.23 -11.34
CA ALA A 595 2.33 -34.95 -10.41
C ALA A 595 1.81 -34.59 -9.00
N ARG A 596 0.70 -33.90 -8.95
CA ARG A 596 0.05 -33.51 -7.69
C ARG A 596 -0.66 -34.69 -7.01
N GLU A 597 -1.28 -35.56 -7.81
CA GLU A 597 -1.84 -36.84 -7.32
C GLU A 597 -0.76 -37.71 -6.68
N LYS A 598 0.38 -37.86 -7.37
CA LYS A 598 1.53 -38.58 -6.81
C LYS A 598 2.05 -37.95 -5.53
N LEU A 599 2.11 -36.63 -5.45
CA LEU A 599 2.53 -35.92 -4.24
C LEU A 599 1.58 -36.23 -3.07
N TYR A 600 0.28 -36.12 -3.25
CA TYR A 600 -0.70 -36.39 -2.18
C TYR A 600 -0.72 -37.88 -1.80
N ALA A 601 -0.60 -38.80 -2.74
CA ALA A 601 -0.44 -40.22 -2.46
C ALA A 601 0.84 -40.50 -1.65
N THR A 602 1.95 -39.84 -2.00
CA THR A 602 3.21 -39.93 -1.25
C THR A 602 3.06 -39.41 0.18
N ILE A 603 2.39 -38.26 0.36
CA ILE A 603 2.15 -37.68 1.69
C ILE A 603 1.22 -38.61 2.51
N ASP A 604 0.19 -39.14 1.89
CA ASP A 604 -0.80 -40.00 2.58
C ASP A 604 -0.22 -41.36 2.98
N ALA A 605 0.70 -41.90 2.21
CA ALA A 605 1.40 -43.16 2.51
C ALA A 605 2.32 -43.05 3.75
N ASN A 606 2.73 -41.85 4.16
CA ASN A 606 3.57 -41.68 5.34
C ASN A 606 2.80 -41.95 6.63
N PRO A 607 3.40 -42.65 7.59
CA PRO A 607 2.81 -42.83 8.92
C PRO A 607 2.75 -41.49 9.65
N LEU A 608 1.79 -41.37 10.57
CA LEU A 608 1.74 -40.20 11.46
C LEU A 608 3.00 -40.14 12.33
N PRO A 609 3.59 -38.97 12.53
CA PRO A 609 4.78 -38.78 13.33
C PRO A 609 4.59 -39.34 14.77
N GLU A 610 5.59 -40.01 15.30
CA GLU A 610 5.52 -40.54 16.66
C GLU A 610 5.28 -39.45 17.70
N THR A 611 5.86 -38.26 17.47
CA THR A 611 5.65 -37.08 18.33
C THR A 611 4.20 -36.59 18.34
N TYR A 612 3.44 -36.82 17.25
CA TYR A 612 2.03 -36.45 17.16
C TYR A 612 1.17 -37.31 18.11
N ARG A 613 1.50 -38.60 18.27
CA ARG A 613 0.77 -39.50 19.15
C ARG A 613 0.89 -39.12 20.64
N LYS A 614 1.89 -38.29 20.99
CA LYS A 614 2.23 -37.95 22.37
C LYS A 614 1.61 -36.63 22.85
N MET A 615 0.85 -35.93 22.02
CA MET A 615 0.23 -34.64 22.39
C MET A 615 -1.05 -34.32 21.61
N PRO A 616 -1.95 -33.44 22.13
CA PRO A 616 -3.16 -33.04 21.43
C PRO A 616 -2.88 -32.44 20.05
N HIS A 617 -3.76 -32.70 19.06
CA HIS A 617 -3.64 -32.29 17.66
C HIS A 617 -3.26 -30.80 17.50
N GLN A 618 -4.05 -29.90 18.09
CA GLN A 618 -3.82 -28.46 17.95
C GLN A 618 -2.46 -28.05 18.52
N LYS A 619 -2.09 -28.62 19.67
CA LYS A 619 -0.80 -28.31 20.32
C LYS A 619 0.39 -28.77 19.46
N TRP A 620 0.29 -29.92 18.81
CA TRP A 620 1.33 -30.43 17.91
C TRP A 620 1.45 -29.54 16.69
N VAL A 621 0.33 -29.22 16.01
CA VAL A 621 0.29 -28.35 14.81
C VAL A 621 0.88 -26.99 15.14
N ASP A 622 0.43 -26.34 16.21
CA ASP A 622 0.91 -25.01 16.60
C ASP A 622 2.41 -25.01 16.90
N SER A 623 2.91 -26.04 17.58
CA SER A 623 4.34 -26.15 17.89
C SER A 623 5.21 -26.27 16.63
N ARG A 624 4.77 -27.06 15.65
CA ARG A 624 5.49 -27.24 14.38
C ARG A 624 5.38 -26.03 13.46
N LEU A 625 4.20 -25.43 13.36
CA LEU A 625 4.01 -24.22 12.58
C LEU A 625 4.72 -23.00 13.20
N ALA A 626 4.87 -22.95 14.51
CA ALA A 626 5.67 -21.91 15.17
C ALA A 626 7.15 -21.97 14.77
N ALA A 627 7.67 -23.19 14.60
CA ALA A 627 9.04 -23.42 14.14
C ALA A 627 9.24 -23.17 12.63
N PHE A 628 8.16 -23.15 11.85
CA PHE A 628 8.26 -22.95 10.40
C PHE A 628 8.52 -21.49 10.04
N PRO A 629 9.42 -21.19 9.08
CA PRO A 629 9.48 -19.92 8.38
C PRO A 629 8.13 -19.60 7.70
N LYS A 630 7.84 -18.32 7.50
CA LYS A 630 6.56 -17.85 6.94
C LYS A 630 6.17 -18.59 5.64
N HIS A 631 7.13 -18.78 4.72
CA HIS A 631 6.88 -19.45 3.43
C HIS A 631 6.50 -20.94 3.59
N LYS A 632 7.08 -21.67 4.55
CA LYS A 632 6.71 -23.08 4.82
C LYS A 632 5.32 -23.19 5.46
N ARG A 633 4.96 -22.27 6.33
CA ARG A 633 3.58 -22.17 6.86
C ARG A 633 2.58 -21.94 5.75
N GLN A 634 2.93 -21.08 4.80
CA GLN A 634 2.10 -20.80 3.62
C GLN A 634 2.01 -22.04 2.71
N LEU A 635 3.12 -22.75 2.48
CA LEU A 635 3.14 -23.98 1.70
C LEU A 635 2.26 -25.06 2.32
N ALA A 636 2.40 -25.32 3.62
CA ALA A 636 1.57 -26.30 4.34
C ALA A 636 0.08 -25.94 4.24
N GLY A 637 -0.27 -24.66 4.45
CA GLY A 637 -1.64 -24.16 4.29
C GLY A 637 -2.19 -24.30 2.87
N SER A 638 -1.38 -24.00 1.85
CA SER A 638 -1.77 -24.10 0.44
C SER A 638 -2.00 -25.55 0.02
N LEU A 639 -1.10 -26.47 0.38
CA LEU A 639 -1.24 -27.90 0.06
C LEU A 639 -2.50 -28.48 0.72
N PHE A 640 -2.76 -28.14 1.97
CA PHE A 640 -3.95 -28.63 2.66
C PHE A 640 -5.24 -28.00 2.09
N HIS A 641 -5.20 -26.73 1.74
CA HIS A 641 -6.34 -26.05 1.11
C HIS A 641 -6.69 -26.68 -0.25
N GLU A 642 -5.70 -26.93 -1.09
CA GLU A 642 -5.87 -27.59 -2.38
C GLU A 642 -6.39 -29.03 -2.22
N PHE A 643 -5.84 -29.78 -1.29
CA PHE A 643 -6.31 -31.13 -0.94
C PHE A 643 -7.79 -31.15 -0.55
N ARG A 644 -8.21 -30.23 0.31
CA ARG A 644 -9.63 -30.10 0.74
C ARG A 644 -10.58 -29.78 -0.42
N GLN A 645 -10.11 -29.12 -1.47
CA GLN A 645 -10.91 -28.80 -2.65
C GLN A 645 -11.03 -30.00 -3.61
N THR A 646 -10.00 -30.83 -3.68
CA THR A 646 -9.94 -32.00 -4.57
C THR A 646 -10.46 -33.29 -3.91
N HIS A 647 -10.55 -33.33 -2.58
CA HIS A 647 -11.04 -34.45 -1.80
C HIS A 647 -12.14 -33.96 -0.82
N PRO A 648 -13.36 -33.71 -1.30
CA PRO A 648 -14.44 -33.14 -0.48
C PRO A 648 -14.91 -34.05 0.64
N ASP A 649 -14.77 -35.36 0.47
CA ASP A 649 -15.02 -36.40 1.48
C ASP A 649 -14.02 -36.35 2.66
N ARG A 650 -12.81 -35.85 2.42
CA ARG A 650 -11.74 -35.70 3.40
C ARG A 650 -11.47 -34.23 3.79
N ARG A 651 -12.43 -33.35 3.58
CA ARG A 651 -12.30 -31.88 3.78
C ARG A 651 -11.80 -31.48 5.18
N ASN A 652 -12.12 -32.28 6.20
CA ASN A 652 -11.75 -32.02 7.59
C ASN A 652 -10.69 -32.98 8.13
N ASP A 653 -9.90 -33.63 7.26
CA ASP A 653 -8.86 -34.58 7.63
C ASP A 653 -7.64 -33.87 8.26
N GLY A 654 -7.75 -33.60 9.57
CA GLY A 654 -6.66 -33.01 10.34
C GLY A 654 -5.40 -33.87 10.40
N GLN A 655 -5.53 -35.20 10.27
CA GLN A 655 -4.37 -36.10 10.26
C GLN A 655 -3.58 -35.94 8.94
N PHE A 656 -4.27 -35.75 7.84
CA PHE A 656 -3.59 -35.46 6.57
C PHE A 656 -2.83 -34.12 6.63
N TYR A 657 -3.36 -33.11 7.32
CA TYR A 657 -2.62 -31.87 7.55
C TYR A 657 -1.34 -32.08 8.37
N VAL A 658 -1.39 -32.94 9.36
CA VAL A 658 -0.19 -33.36 10.11
C VAL A 658 0.83 -34.05 9.20
N LYS A 659 0.39 -34.93 8.31
CA LYS A 659 1.25 -35.60 7.31
C LYS A 659 1.90 -34.61 6.34
N ILE A 660 1.17 -33.57 5.91
CA ILE A 660 1.72 -32.47 5.09
C ILE A 660 2.85 -31.73 5.84
N ILE A 661 2.61 -31.38 7.10
CA ILE A 661 3.63 -30.69 7.92
C ILE A 661 4.87 -31.57 8.08
N ASP A 662 4.68 -32.83 8.40
CA ASP A 662 5.77 -33.81 8.58
C ASP A 662 6.53 -34.05 7.26
N TYR A 663 5.82 -34.13 6.14
CA TYR A 663 6.42 -34.24 4.81
C TYR A 663 7.32 -33.03 4.49
N ILE A 664 6.86 -31.80 4.78
CA ILE A 664 7.67 -30.60 4.59
C ILE A 664 8.91 -30.60 5.48
N ILE A 665 8.82 -31.15 6.71
CA ILE A 665 9.97 -31.29 7.59
C ILE A 665 10.99 -32.27 7.02
N LYS A 666 10.54 -33.46 6.60
CA LYS A 666 11.40 -34.53 6.11
C LYS A 666 12.04 -34.28 4.75
N ASN A 667 11.36 -33.54 3.89
CA ASN A 667 11.81 -33.23 2.53
C ASN A 667 12.36 -31.80 2.43
N ASP A 668 12.90 -31.28 3.52
CA ASP A 668 13.51 -29.96 3.56
C ASP A 668 14.83 -29.95 2.77
N THR A 669 14.72 -29.89 1.47
CA THR A 669 15.84 -29.44 0.64
C THR A 669 16.13 -28.00 1.00
N PRO A 670 17.39 -27.57 1.18
CA PRO A 670 17.72 -26.18 1.46
C PRO A 670 17.13 -25.29 0.36
N VAL A 671 16.03 -24.59 0.67
CA VAL A 671 15.48 -23.60 -0.24
C VAL A 671 16.58 -22.59 -0.47
N LYS A 672 16.97 -22.36 -1.73
CA LYS A 672 17.86 -21.25 -2.09
C LYS A 672 17.19 -19.98 -1.58
N ARG A 673 17.63 -19.48 -0.43
CA ARG A 673 17.15 -18.23 0.12
C ARG A 673 17.46 -17.11 -0.85
N ARG A 674 16.51 -16.21 -1.04
CA ARG A 674 16.74 -15.01 -1.87
C ARG A 674 17.63 -14.03 -1.14
N PHE A 675 18.49 -13.35 -1.88
CA PHE A 675 19.25 -12.23 -1.37
C PHE A 675 18.31 -11.17 -0.76
N VAL A 676 18.58 -10.79 0.47
CA VAL A 676 17.85 -9.75 1.21
C VAL A 676 18.62 -8.44 1.12
N LYS A 677 19.86 -8.45 1.61
CA LYS A 677 20.70 -7.25 1.67
C LYS A 677 22.15 -7.64 1.99
N LYS A 678 23.13 -6.96 1.40
CA LYS A 678 24.53 -7.06 1.82
C LYS A 678 24.72 -6.26 3.11
N TRP A 679 24.65 -6.96 4.23
CA TRP A 679 24.63 -6.33 5.54
C TRP A 679 25.95 -5.66 5.89
N GLN A 680 25.85 -4.48 6.55
CA GLN A 680 26.98 -3.79 7.18
C GLN A 680 26.71 -3.71 8.69
N HIS A 681 27.69 -4.05 9.53
CA HIS A 681 27.51 -4.13 10.98
C HIS A 681 27.01 -2.81 11.61
N HIS A 682 27.46 -1.65 11.10
CA HIS A 682 27.06 -0.34 11.63
C HIS A 682 25.60 0.03 11.35
N TRP A 683 24.90 -0.67 10.45
CA TRP A 683 23.47 -0.42 10.21
C TRP A 683 22.57 -0.89 11.34
N PHE A 684 23.10 -1.71 12.23
CA PHE A 684 22.34 -2.25 13.36
C PHE A 684 22.44 -1.38 14.63
N GLY A 685 23.33 -0.37 14.64
CA GLY A 685 23.59 0.47 15.82
C GLY A 685 23.95 -0.38 17.03
N ASP A 686 23.39 -0.04 18.18
CA ASP A 686 23.52 -0.76 19.46
C ASP A 686 22.45 -1.86 19.67
N ALA A 687 21.51 -2.01 18.73
CA ALA A 687 20.43 -3.00 18.89
C ALA A 687 20.91 -4.44 19.14
N PRO A 688 22.06 -4.93 18.59
CA PRO A 688 22.59 -6.24 18.93
C PRO A 688 23.06 -6.40 20.39
N ASP A 689 23.26 -5.30 21.12
CA ASP A 689 23.69 -5.31 22.52
C ASP A 689 22.48 -5.40 23.49
N HIS A 690 21.25 -5.24 22.97
CA HIS A 690 20.00 -5.19 23.72
C HIS A 690 18.99 -6.28 23.30
N LEU A 691 19.45 -7.51 23.14
CA LEU A 691 18.64 -8.65 22.68
C LEU A 691 17.82 -9.23 23.83
N SER A 692 16.59 -8.78 24.03
CA SER A 692 15.65 -9.36 24.98
C SER A 692 14.46 -10.01 24.28
N LYS A 693 13.88 -11.05 24.90
CA LYS A 693 12.67 -11.77 24.42
C LYS A 693 12.77 -12.25 22.95
N ARG A 694 13.94 -12.76 22.57
CA ARG A 694 14.21 -13.27 21.21
C ARG A 694 13.72 -14.70 21.02
N ASN A 695 13.51 -15.10 19.78
CA ASN A 695 13.10 -16.47 19.43
C ASN A 695 14.36 -17.34 19.21
N LEU A 696 14.79 -18.04 20.26
CA LEU A 696 16.01 -18.86 20.23
C LEU A 696 15.89 -20.04 19.27
N GLU A 697 14.71 -20.62 19.09
CA GLU A 697 14.50 -21.72 18.14
C GLU A 697 14.65 -21.21 16.69
N ARG A 698 14.12 -20.02 16.37
CA ARG A 698 14.38 -19.40 15.07
C ARG A 698 15.87 -19.08 14.90
N GLY A 699 16.53 -18.64 15.96
CA GLY A 699 17.97 -18.39 15.96
C GLY A 699 18.78 -19.66 15.67
N ARG A 700 18.42 -20.79 16.28
CA ARG A 700 18.99 -22.12 15.98
C ARG A 700 18.82 -22.49 14.50
N MET A 701 17.62 -22.29 13.96
CA MET A 701 17.35 -22.56 12.56
C MET A 701 18.19 -21.68 11.62
N VAL A 702 18.37 -20.40 11.96
CA VAL A 702 19.24 -19.48 11.18
C VAL A 702 20.69 -19.96 11.23
N PHE A 703 21.17 -20.41 12.39
CA PHE A 703 22.53 -20.95 12.57
C PHE A 703 22.79 -22.15 11.64
N GLU A 704 21.81 -23.05 11.52
CA GLU A 704 21.88 -24.19 10.60
C GLU A 704 21.77 -23.76 9.13
N GLN A 705 20.83 -22.90 8.79
CA GLN A 705 20.57 -22.45 7.41
C GLN A 705 21.67 -21.55 6.85
N ALA A 706 22.30 -20.74 7.70
CA ALA A 706 23.50 -19.97 7.35
C ALA A 706 24.75 -20.87 7.27
N THR A 707 24.59 -22.18 7.44
CA THR A 707 25.65 -23.21 7.36
C THR A 707 26.75 -23.10 8.43
N CYS A 708 26.52 -22.37 9.52
CA CYS A 708 27.46 -22.18 10.61
C CYS A 708 27.90 -23.52 11.23
N THR A 709 26.97 -24.49 11.32
CA THR A 709 27.20 -25.85 11.86
C THR A 709 28.24 -26.67 11.09
N ARG A 710 28.55 -26.29 9.85
CA ARG A 710 29.59 -26.97 9.04
C ARG A 710 30.99 -26.73 9.55
N CYS A 711 31.23 -25.54 10.11
CA CYS A 711 32.55 -25.10 10.52
C CYS A 711 32.68 -24.90 12.03
N HIS A 712 31.58 -24.63 12.75
CA HIS A 712 31.59 -24.30 14.16
C HIS A 712 30.84 -25.30 15.00
N ASN A 713 31.36 -25.58 16.21
CA ASN A 713 30.61 -26.19 17.30
C ASN A 713 29.95 -25.07 18.12
N LEU A 714 28.76 -25.34 18.65
CA LEU A 714 28.11 -24.59 19.69
C LEU A 714 27.54 -25.58 20.72
N GLY A 715 28.33 -25.86 21.73
CA GLY A 715 28.16 -26.96 22.67
C GLY A 715 29.15 -28.10 22.43
N PRO A 716 29.11 -29.21 23.25
CA PRO A 716 30.06 -30.34 23.16
C PRO A 716 30.06 -30.94 21.75
N GLY A 717 31.24 -31.17 21.18
CA GLY A 717 31.39 -31.78 19.86
C GLY A 717 32.83 -32.00 19.47
N GLU A 718 33.07 -32.68 18.34
CA GLU A 718 34.39 -32.88 17.75
C GLU A 718 34.97 -31.57 17.17
N LYS A 719 36.32 -31.52 17.10
CA LYS A 719 37.02 -30.36 16.49
C LYS A 719 36.59 -30.14 15.03
N LYS A 720 36.13 -28.93 14.72
CA LYS A 720 35.69 -28.56 13.39
C LYS A 720 36.68 -27.58 12.70
N LEU A 721 36.33 -27.18 11.49
CA LEU A 721 37.15 -26.32 10.61
C LEU A 721 37.16 -24.83 11.02
N GLY A 722 36.36 -24.43 11.98
CA GLY A 722 36.30 -23.08 12.56
C GLY A 722 36.40 -23.12 14.09
N PRO A 723 36.57 -21.94 14.72
CA PRO A 723 36.59 -21.85 16.18
C PRO A 723 35.36 -22.44 16.84
N ASP A 724 35.54 -23.04 17.98
CA ASP A 724 34.43 -23.44 18.86
C ASP A 724 33.74 -22.17 19.41
N LEU A 725 32.42 -22.09 19.27
CA LEU A 725 31.61 -20.96 19.69
C LEU A 725 31.02 -21.16 21.10
N THR A 726 31.27 -22.28 21.76
CA THR A 726 30.72 -22.59 23.09
C THR A 726 31.02 -21.48 24.12
N ASP A 727 32.21 -20.92 24.06
CA ASP A 727 32.66 -19.82 24.94
C ASP A 727 32.82 -18.48 24.22
N VAL A 728 32.15 -18.30 23.07
CA VAL A 728 32.32 -17.09 22.22
C VAL A 728 31.95 -15.79 22.94
N THR A 729 30.98 -15.84 23.85
CA THR A 729 30.55 -14.68 24.66
C THR A 729 31.60 -14.13 25.62
N LYS A 730 32.65 -14.91 25.93
CA LYS A 730 33.81 -14.40 26.69
C LYS A 730 34.65 -13.40 25.90
N ARG A 731 34.60 -13.48 24.58
CA ARG A 731 35.38 -12.63 23.69
C ARG A 731 34.52 -11.61 22.92
N PHE A 732 33.36 -12.07 22.43
CA PHE A 732 32.49 -11.27 21.56
C PHE A 732 31.04 -11.37 22.01
N LYS A 733 30.38 -10.24 22.25
CA LYS A 733 28.95 -10.10 22.56
C LYS A 733 28.32 -9.07 21.64
N GLY A 734 27.01 -9.14 21.46
CA GLY A 734 26.21 -8.09 20.80
C GLY A 734 26.78 -7.64 19.46
N SER A 735 27.02 -6.37 19.32
CA SER A 735 27.53 -5.71 18.12
C SER A 735 28.91 -6.22 17.69
N LYS A 736 29.78 -6.58 18.63
CA LYS A 736 31.09 -7.19 18.32
C LYS A 736 30.93 -8.59 17.74
N LEU A 737 30.01 -9.41 18.28
CA LEU A 737 29.74 -10.74 17.73
C LEU A 737 29.19 -10.63 16.30
N LEU A 738 28.25 -9.70 16.08
CA LEU A 738 27.71 -9.42 14.73
C LEU A 738 28.81 -8.98 13.78
N GLN A 739 29.73 -8.12 14.21
CA GLN A 739 30.86 -7.66 13.40
C GLN A 739 31.73 -8.84 12.92
N GLN A 740 31.99 -9.83 13.78
CA GLN A 740 32.77 -11.02 13.40
C GLN A 740 32.09 -11.85 12.32
N ILE A 741 30.74 -11.89 12.31
CA ILE A 741 29.97 -12.64 11.31
C ILE A 741 29.90 -11.88 9.98
N VAL A 742 29.67 -10.57 10.02
CA VAL A 742 29.49 -9.74 8.83
C VAL A 742 30.83 -9.32 8.18
N LYS A 743 31.88 -9.15 9.01
CA LYS A 743 33.25 -8.83 8.60
C LYS A 743 34.24 -9.86 9.18
N PRO A 744 34.24 -11.09 8.70
CA PRO A 744 35.01 -12.18 9.30
C PRO A 744 36.55 -12.00 9.24
N SER A 745 37.02 -11.06 8.43
CA SER A 745 38.46 -10.70 8.38
C SER A 745 38.81 -9.52 9.30
N ALA A 746 37.86 -8.99 10.11
CA ALA A 746 38.17 -7.90 11.04
C ALA A 746 39.09 -8.33 12.17
N GLU A 747 38.95 -9.55 12.67
CA GLU A 747 39.81 -10.16 13.68
C GLU A 747 39.87 -11.67 13.45
N ILE A 748 41.03 -12.17 13.05
CA ILE A 748 41.20 -13.57 12.65
C ILE A 748 41.93 -14.34 13.76
N ASN A 749 41.31 -15.43 14.22
CA ASN A 749 41.99 -16.36 15.15
C ASN A 749 43.22 -17.01 14.45
N LYS A 750 44.35 -16.98 15.13
CA LYS A 750 45.64 -17.44 14.57
C LYS A 750 45.58 -18.88 14.04
N ASP A 751 44.86 -19.79 14.73
CA ASP A 751 44.74 -21.21 14.36
C ASP A 751 43.91 -21.44 13.09
N PHE A 752 43.13 -20.43 12.65
CA PHE A 752 42.23 -20.51 11.50
C PHE A 752 42.54 -19.46 10.43
N ARG A 753 43.81 -18.97 10.35
CA ARG A 753 44.24 -18.04 9.31
C ARG A 753 44.35 -18.74 7.97
N THR A 754 43.87 -18.06 6.95
CA THR A 754 44.07 -18.49 5.56
C THR A 754 45.56 -18.48 5.24
N GLN A 755 46.04 -19.49 4.53
CA GLN A 755 47.40 -19.55 4.01
C GLN A 755 47.39 -19.44 2.49
N LEU A 756 48.38 -18.77 1.97
CA LEU A 756 48.72 -18.69 0.57
C LEU A 756 49.92 -19.60 0.35
N VAL A 757 49.79 -20.57 -0.55
CA VAL A 757 50.81 -21.56 -0.85
C VAL A 757 51.11 -21.54 -2.35
N LEU A 758 52.27 -21.06 -2.74
CA LEU A 758 52.74 -21.12 -4.12
C LEU A 758 53.53 -22.43 -4.30
N GLY A 759 53.10 -23.25 -5.25
CA GLY A 759 53.79 -24.48 -5.61
C GLY A 759 54.76 -24.28 -6.75
N ASP A 760 55.68 -25.22 -6.90
CA ASP A 760 56.65 -25.34 -8.02
C ASP A 760 55.97 -25.48 -9.38
N ASP A 761 54.69 -25.82 -9.40
CA ASP A 761 53.83 -25.79 -10.59
C ASP A 761 53.33 -24.39 -10.95
N GLY A 762 53.79 -23.34 -10.25
CA GLY A 762 53.39 -21.95 -10.45
C GLY A 762 51.94 -21.62 -9.99
N LYS A 763 51.24 -22.54 -9.35
CA LYS A 763 49.88 -22.31 -8.89
C LYS A 763 49.88 -21.76 -7.48
N LEU A 764 49.12 -20.65 -7.31
CA LEU A 764 48.85 -20.11 -5.98
C LEU A 764 47.57 -20.78 -5.42
N ARG A 765 47.72 -21.48 -4.32
CA ARG A 765 46.64 -22.10 -3.57
C ARG A 765 46.35 -21.28 -2.34
N THR A 766 45.05 -21.12 -2.06
CA THR A 766 44.59 -20.34 -0.90
C THR A 766 43.63 -21.20 -0.08
N GLY A 767 43.85 -21.36 1.22
CA GLY A 767 42.99 -22.17 2.04
C GLY A 767 43.41 -22.28 3.49
N LEU A 768 42.73 -23.19 4.22
CA LEU A 768 43.05 -23.56 5.59
C LEU A 768 43.93 -24.84 5.59
N VAL A 769 45.08 -24.79 6.22
CA VAL A 769 45.84 -25.97 6.47
C VAL A 769 45.28 -26.67 7.74
N ILE A 770 44.70 -27.87 7.55
CA ILE A 770 44.04 -28.63 8.59
C ILE A 770 44.95 -29.63 9.33
N SER A 771 45.99 -30.09 8.68
CA SER A 771 47.06 -30.89 9.27
C SER A 771 48.38 -30.71 8.50
N GLU A 772 49.45 -30.93 9.18
CA GLU A 772 50.81 -30.83 8.67
C GLU A 772 51.67 -31.94 9.25
N THR A 773 52.41 -32.62 8.40
CA THR A 773 53.43 -33.63 8.77
C THR A 773 54.81 -33.10 8.40
N ASP A 774 55.85 -33.86 8.63
CA ASP A 774 57.22 -33.42 8.29
C ASP A 774 57.42 -33.18 6.78
N ASP A 775 56.67 -33.92 5.94
CA ASP A 775 56.82 -33.92 4.48
C ASP A 775 55.66 -33.32 3.69
N LYS A 776 54.47 -33.16 4.32
CA LYS A 776 53.25 -32.73 3.62
C LYS A 776 52.39 -31.77 4.43
N ILE A 777 51.58 -30.97 3.70
CA ILE A 777 50.47 -30.21 4.26
C ILE A 777 49.16 -30.63 3.62
N HIS A 778 48.06 -30.59 4.40
CA HIS A 778 46.71 -30.88 3.96
C HIS A 778 45.94 -29.56 3.95
N LEU A 779 45.58 -29.09 2.77
CA LEU A 779 44.94 -27.80 2.54
C LEU A 779 43.47 -27.98 2.11
N ILE A 780 42.56 -27.23 2.70
CA ILE A 780 41.19 -27.09 2.23
C ILE A 780 41.03 -25.69 1.63
N ALA A 781 40.88 -25.63 0.32
CA ALA A 781 40.67 -24.36 -0.40
C ALA A 781 39.24 -23.80 -0.27
N ASN A 782 38.24 -24.65 -0.08
CA ASN A 782 36.81 -24.26 0.06
C ASN A 782 36.18 -24.98 1.25
N LEU A 783 36.01 -24.27 2.37
CA LEU A 783 35.41 -24.80 3.58
C LEU A 783 33.94 -25.23 3.44
N LEU A 784 33.22 -24.81 2.38
CA LEU A 784 31.88 -25.31 2.07
C LEU A 784 31.89 -26.68 1.38
N LYS A 785 33.10 -27.17 0.97
CA LYS A 785 33.38 -28.51 0.42
C LYS A 785 34.56 -29.14 1.14
N PRO A 786 34.43 -29.47 2.44
CA PRO A 786 35.56 -29.87 3.29
C PRO A 786 36.17 -31.24 2.91
N ASP A 787 35.42 -32.06 2.19
CA ASP A 787 35.87 -33.37 1.68
C ASP A 787 36.92 -33.24 0.57
N LYS A 788 37.08 -32.05 -0.02
CA LYS A 788 38.10 -31.78 -1.03
C LYS A 788 39.40 -31.27 -0.37
N VAL A 789 40.18 -32.17 0.16
CA VAL A 789 41.48 -31.87 0.73
C VAL A 789 42.57 -32.02 -0.33
N GLU A 790 43.34 -30.97 -0.53
CA GLU A 790 44.51 -30.99 -1.40
C GLU A 790 45.74 -31.31 -0.55
N VAL A 791 46.51 -32.34 -0.91
CA VAL A 791 47.71 -32.76 -0.23
C VAL A 791 48.94 -32.26 -1.02
N LEU A 792 49.73 -31.39 -0.42
CA LEU A 792 50.92 -30.79 -1.04
C LEU A 792 52.17 -31.25 -0.33
N ALA A 793 53.14 -31.75 -1.07
CA ALA A 793 54.45 -32.04 -0.54
C ALA A 793 55.18 -30.76 -0.15
N LYS A 794 55.80 -30.69 1.00
CA LYS A 794 56.54 -29.47 1.39
C LYS A 794 57.71 -29.18 0.45
N SER A 795 58.30 -30.19 -0.19
CA SER A 795 59.31 -30.05 -1.21
C SER A 795 58.85 -29.37 -2.50
N SER A 796 57.55 -29.36 -2.76
CA SER A 796 56.94 -28.69 -3.92
C SER A 796 56.39 -27.29 -3.60
N ILE A 797 56.66 -26.74 -2.44
CA ILE A 797 56.22 -25.41 -2.03
C ILE A 797 57.38 -24.43 -2.17
N GLU A 798 57.19 -23.44 -3.06
CA GLU A 798 58.18 -22.36 -3.27
C GLU A 798 58.00 -21.24 -2.22
N GLU A 799 56.74 -20.83 -1.96
CA GLU A 799 56.45 -19.78 -0.98
C GLU A 799 55.21 -20.15 -0.16
N ARG A 800 55.22 -19.84 1.14
CA ARG A 800 54.12 -20.00 2.04
C ARG A 800 54.03 -18.81 2.97
N LYS A 801 52.81 -18.18 3.03
CA LYS A 801 52.55 -17.04 3.92
C LYS A 801 51.12 -17.00 4.38
N PHE A 802 50.88 -16.35 5.52
CA PHE A 802 49.51 -16.11 6.01
C PHE A 802 48.90 -14.93 5.28
N ALA A 803 47.64 -15.06 4.91
CA ALA A 803 46.82 -13.98 4.36
C ALA A 803 46.03 -13.26 5.46
N ASP A 804 45.76 -11.99 5.28
CA ASP A 804 44.91 -11.20 6.16
C ASP A 804 43.42 -11.34 5.77
N ILE A 805 43.05 -12.53 5.36
CA ILE A 805 41.67 -12.89 4.93
C ILE A 805 41.23 -14.11 5.73
N SER A 806 40.05 -14.04 6.30
CA SER A 806 39.40 -15.16 6.99
C SER A 806 38.99 -16.24 6.01
N THR A 807 39.11 -17.50 6.42
CA THR A 807 38.50 -18.62 5.70
C THR A 807 36.98 -18.66 5.84
N MET A 808 36.40 -17.98 6.86
CA MET A 808 34.97 -17.80 6.97
C MET A 808 34.44 -16.91 5.84
N PRO A 809 33.47 -17.37 5.01
CA PRO A 809 32.93 -16.58 3.93
C PRO A 809 32.18 -15.33 4.44
N ALA A 810 32.35 -14.20 3.78
CA ALA A 810 31.48 -13.04 3.99
C ALA A 810 30.11 -13.28 3.33
N GLY A 811 29.07 -12.54 3.80
CA GLY A 811 27.75 -12.57 3.19
C GLY A 811 26.86 -13.76 3.61
N LEU A 812 27.27 -14.57 4.60
CA LEU A 812 26.44 -15.69 5.12
C LEU A 812 25.08 -15.24 5.62
N LEU A 813 24.94 -13.97 6.02
CA LEU A 813 23.68 -13.39 6.50
C LEU A 813 22.91 -12.62 5.43
N ASP A 814 23.40 -12.50 4.22
CA ASP A 814 22.82 -11.65 3.16
C ASP A 814 21.44 -12.13 2.67
N THR A 815 21.03 -13.34 3.02
CA THR A 815 19.74 -13.94 2.71
C THR A 815 18.76 -13.95 3.89
N PHE A 816 19.12 -13.33 5.02
CA PHE A 816 18.30 -13.28 6.24
C PHE A 816 17.84 -11.85 6.54
N GLY A 817 16.65 -11.73 7.14
CA GLY A 817 16.13 -10.46 7.62
C GLY A 817 16.76 -10.04 8.95
N GLN A 818 16.69 -8.75 9.28
CA GLN A 818 17.26 -8.19 10.52
C GLN A 818 16.80 -8.93 11.79
N GLU A 819 15.52 -9.25 11.89
CA GLU A 819 14.95 -9.98 13.03
C GLU A 819 15.47 -11.43 13.16
N GLU A 820 15.76 -12.06 12.03
CA GLU A 820 16.37 -13.40 12.00
C GLU A 820 17.83 -13.32 12.46
N ILE A 821 18.54 -12.27 12.09
CA ILE A 821 19.92 -12.02 12.52
C ILE A 821 19.98 -11.79 14.05
N PHE A 822 19.03 -11.01 14.58
CA PHE A 822 18.95 -10.80 16.04
C PHE A 822 18.64 -12.07 16.81
N ASP A 823 17.77 -12.94 16.30
CA ASP A 823 17.49 -14.23 16.92
C ASP A 823 18.69 -15.17 16.85
N LEU A 824 19.46 -15.16 15.74
CA LEU A 824 20.72 -15.87 15.62
C LEU A 824 21.72 -15.43 16.70
N LEU A 825 21.92 -14.14 16.88
CA LEU A 825 22.85 -13.61 17.87
C LEU A 825 22.41 -14.01 19.29
N ALA A 826 21.12 -13.90 19.60
CA ALA A 826 20.56 -14.30 20.87
C ALA A 826 20.74 -15.81 21.13
N TYR A 827 20.53 -16.65 20.11
CA TYR A 827 20.75 -18.08 20.19
C TYR A 827 22.22 -18.42 20.49
N ILE A 828 23.17 -17.85 19.73
CA ILE A 828 24.61 -18.09 19.97
C ILE A 828 24.99 -17.67 21.39
N GLN A 829 24.50 -16.52 21.86
CA GLN A 829 24.79 -16.02 23.21
C GLN A 829 24.14 -16.86 24.30
N SER A 830 22.92 -17.38 24.12
CA SER A 830 22.23 -18.20 25.12
C SER A 830 22.95 -19.52 25.37
N VAL A 831 23.34 -20.21 24.31
CA VAL A 831 24.05 -21.52 24.43
C VAL A 831 25.46 -21.36 25.04
N SER A 832 26.10 -20.20 24.73
CA SER A 832 27.41 -19.87 25.29
C SER A 832 27.34 -19.50 26.80
N SER A 833 26.22 -18.95 27.28
CA SER A 833 26.07 -18.52 28.69
C SER A 833 25.53 -19.60 29.62
N GLU A 834 24.79 -20.61 29.12
CA GLU A 834 24.26 -21.71 29.96
C GLU A 834 25.33 -22.54 30.62
N LYS A 835 26.57 -22.53 30.14
CA LYS A 835 27.68 -23.23 30.74
C LYS A 835 28.31 -22.50 31.92
N GLU A 836 28.15 -21.17 31.97
CA GLU A 836 28.68 -20.40 33.13
C GLU A 836 27.88 -20.68 34.41
N SER A 837 26.55 -20.95 34.29
CA SER A 837 25.70 -21.30 35.43
C SER A 837 25.92 -22.74 35.94
N ARG A 838 26.39 -23.70 35.09
CA ARG A 838 26.64 -25.06 35.46
C ARG A 838 28.08 -25.35 35.93
N SER A 839 28.99 -24.41 35.80
CA SER A 839 30.38 -24.50 36.28
C SER A 839 30.56 -23.76 37.63
N SER A 840 29.52 -23.09 38.13
CA SER A 840 29.49 -22.43 39.43
C SER A 840 28.60 -23.15 40.46
N GLU A 841 28.03 -24.31 40.12
CA GLU A 841 27.48 -25.32 41.03
C GLU A 841 28.47 -26.51 41.11
#